data_54e75c8b1ceabe04b791fc4b12dc1030
#
_entry.id   54e75c8b1ceabe04b791fc4b12dc1030
#
_cell.length_a   1.000
_cell.length_b   1.000
_cell.length_c   1.000
_cell.angle_alpha   90.00
_cell.angle_beta   90.00
_cell.angle_gamma   90.00
#
_symmetry.space_group_name_H-M   'P 1'
#
loop_
_entity.id
_entity.type
_entity.pdbx_description
1 polymer ?
#
loop_
_entity_poly.entity_id
_entity_poly.type
_entity_poly.pdbx_seq_one_letter_code
_entity_poly.pdbx_strand_id
1 'polypeptide(L)'
;MDTYAYLAHLTEDGRTQTILEHLKGTASLCSAFAAAFDAEAQGQLAGMAHDIGKYSAAFQRRLHGGPKVDHASAGAFECLKAQQLAAAFAISGHHGGLPDGGGRGDAAGTGTFWGRINRASQGRLEDYHAWQSEFSLPHANTPAFAGTRLEGMFFTRMLFSCLVDADYTDTGAFMDNSPYLPASSSSMEELWRRLETYVSGWFPPKGALNMQRCAILEQCMSAGAQYGPGLFTLTVPTGGGKTVASLSFALAQAKARRMKRIVYVIPYTSIIEQTAQVFREIFGDENVLEFHFGVQFDQQEDDASSPETAPLTRSVETWDVPVIVTTAVQFFESLYACQPSKCRKLHNLAQSVLIFDEAQMLPLPYLRPCVWAIAQLVRHYGASAVLCTATQPALDPIFQEFAPEIPIREICPMAEAHWESFRRVSFQQAGTLSWMDLAARLQQQEQVLCVVNTRRAAREVFHQLSGSGNFHLSTLMYPAHRRRILDEIRRRLRDGLPCRVVSTSLIEAGVDVDFPAVYRELSGLDSILQAAGRCNREGKRPPEDSIVTIFQGEDPPPRLFETSIGAGKIVLDHCQDVSSRAAIHTYFSTLLDLKGAEAQDAHHILPLMESEFFPFRTVAERFHLIESPTTTVYLPLEEGAGLVELLRSGQYSRTLYRRLGQYGVSVYPQHLAALEQAGALEHLEDGSVVLRDIGLYTQTTGLTLEPSGGNALFIG
;
A
#
# COMPACT_ATOMS: atom_id res chain seq x y z
N MET A 1 -16.10 38.64 -39.96
CA MET A 1 -16.15 38.55 -38.48
C MET A 1 -15.06 37.57 -38.13
N ASP A 2 -13.95 38.07 -37.64
CA ASP A 2 -12.88 37.22 -37.14
C ASP A 2 -13.45 36.42 -35.97
N THR A 3 -13.64 35.15 -36.16
CA THR A 3 -14.03 34.22 -35.09
C THR A 3 -12.86 34.13 -34.12
N TYR A 4 -12.90 34.91 -33.03
CA TYR A 4 -11.95 34.75 -31.94
C TYR A 4 -12.09 33.31 -31.42
N ALA A 5 -11.05 32.51 -31.61
CA ALA A 5 -11.01 31.17 -31.07
C ALA A 5 -10.97 31.26 -29.53
N TYR A 6 -11.83 30.52 -28.82
CA TYR A 6 -11.81 30.39 -27.38
C TYR A 6 -10.59 29.56 -26.96
N LEU A 7 -9.74 30.09 -26.07
CA LEU A 7 -8.50 29.45 -25.65
C LEU A 7 -8.67 28.68 -24.33
N ALA A 8 -8.12 27.47 -24.29
CA ALA A 8 -7.99 26.66 -23.06
C ALA A 8 -6.69 26.97 -22.31
N HIS A 9 -5.59 27.08 -23.07
CA HIS A 9 -4.24 27.29 -22.55
C HIS A 9 -3.46 28.30 -23.39
N LEU A 10 -2.55 28.99 -22.72
CA LEU A 10 -1.61 29.96 -23.32
C LEU A 10 -0.26 29.75 -22.62
N THR A 11 0.79 29.51 -23.39
CA THR A 11 2.16 29.39 -22.88
C THR A 11 2.91 30.73 -22.91
N GLU A 12 3.99 30.84 -22.15
CA GLU A 12 4.82 32.07 -22.12
C GLU A 12 5.48 32.35 -23.46
N ASP A 13 5.77 31.31 -24.27
CA ASP A 13 6.33 31.45 -25.62
C ASP A 13 5.26 31.76 -26.68
N GLY A 14 4.00 31.98 -26.27
CA GLY A 14 2.91 32.42 -27.13
C GLY A 14 2.16 31.30 -27.87
N ARG A 15 2.41 30.03 -27.59
CA ARG A 15 1.59 28.94 -28.11
C ARG A 15 0.21 28.97 -27.48
N THR A 16 -0.81 28.63 -28.24
CA THR A 16 -2.22 28.60 -27.83
C THR A 16 -2.84 27.24 -28.11
N GLN A 17 -3.66 26.79 -27.21
CA GLN A 17 -4.55 25.63 -27.43
C GLN A 17 -5.99 26.10 -27.32
N THR A 18 -6.80 25.82 -28.34
CA THR A 18 -8.23 26.13 -28.29
C THR A 18 -8.95 25.19 -27.29
N ILE A 19 -10.10 25.64 -26.76
CA ILE A 19 -10.90 24.82 -25.86
C ILE A 19 -11.33 23.53 -26.58
N LEU A 20 -11.78 23.62 -27.82
CA LEU A 20 -12.24 22.47 -28.59
C LEU A 20 -11.10 21.44 -28.81
N GLU A 21 -9.87 21.88 -29.08
CA GLU A 21 -8.71 20.99 -29.20
C GLU A 21 -8.44 20.27 -27.88
N HIS A 22 -8.38 20.99 -26.75
CA HIS A 22 -8.19 20.43 -25.40
C HIS A 22 -9.31 19.42 -25.05
N LEU A 23 -10.58 19.80 -25.23
CA LEU A 23 -11.70 18.91 -24.95
C LEU A 23 -11.65 17.62 -25.77
N LYS A 24 -11.30 17.70 -27.07
CA LYS A 24 -11.15 16.54 -27.94
C LYS A 24 -9.98 15.66 -27.52
N GLY A 25 -8.83 16.26 -27.18
CA GLY A 25 -7.65 15.54 -26.69
C GLY A 25 -7.96 14.79 -25.41
N THR A 26 -8.49 15.50 -24.42
CA THR A 26 -8.91 14.91 -23.14
C THR A 26 -9.98 13.82 -23.31
N ALA A 27 -10.98 14.06 -24.16
CA ALA A 27 -12.05 13.07 -24.41
C ALA A 27 -11.53 11.79 -25.07
N SER A 28 -10.60 11.92 -26.03
CA SER A 28 -9.96 10.78 -26.66
C SER A 28 -9.19 9.90 -25.67
N LEU A 29 -8.39 10.52 -24.82
CA LEU A 29 -7.62 9.82 -23.77
C LEU A 29 -8.55 9.21 -22.73
N CYS A 30 -9.51 9.98 -22.20
CA CYS A 30 -10.45 9.51 -21.17
C CYS A 30 -11.29 8.34 -21.67
N SER A 31 -11.76 8.38 -22.93
CA SER A 31 -12.46 7.28 -23.58
C SER A 31 -11.57 6.04 -23.70
N ALA A 32 -10.33 6.19 -24.14
CA ALA A 32 -9.37 5.09 -24.25
C ALA A 32 -9.04 4.44 -22.91
N PHE A 33 -8.95 5.24 -21.83
CA PHE A 33 -8.73 4.71 -20.48
C PHE A 33 -9.96 3.98 -19.95
N ALA A 34 -11.16 4.53 -20.16
CA ALA A 34 -12.42 3.94 -19.73
C ALA A 34 -12.81 2.67 -20.52
N ALA A 35 -12.21 2.43 -21.70
CA ALA A 35 -12.40 1.22 -22.49
C ALA A 35 -11.99 -0.07 -21.74
N ALA A 36 -11.12 0.03 -20.75
CA ALA A 36 -10.71 -1.10 -19.94
C ALA A 36 -11.85 -1.72 -19.11
N PHE A 37 -12.99 -1.02 -18.96
CA PHE A 37 -14.18 -1.44 -18.23
C PHE A 37 -15.48 -1.05 -18.94
N ASP A 38 -15.48 -1.09 -20.28
CA ASP A 38 -16.65 -0.89 -21.16
C ASP A 38 -17.40 0.43 -20.92
N ALA A 39 -16.66 1.53 -20.64
CA ALA A 39 -17.23 2.84 -20.34
C ALA A 39 -16.70 3.97 -21.24
N GLU A 40 -16.34 3.66 -22.50
CA GLU A 40 -15.79 4.61 -23.48
C GLU A 40 -16.68 5.83 -23.67
N ALA A 41 -17.99 5.62 -23.80
CA ALA A 41 -18.95 6.70 -24.00
C ALA A 41 -19.00 7.65 -22.79
N GLN A 42 -18.88 7.12 -21.57
CA GLN A 42 -18.82 7.93 -20.35
C GLN A 42 -17.50 8.71 -20.28
N GLY A 43 -16.38 8.08 -20.65
CA GLY A 43 -15.09 8.75 -20.74
C GLY A 43 -15.11 9.88 -21.78
N GLN A 44 -15.69 9.63 -22.95
CA GLN A 44 -15.82 10.65 -23.99
C GLN A 44 -16.70 11.82 -23.55
N LEU A 45 -17.84 11.54 -22.91
CA LEU A 45 -18.70 12.58 -22.36
C LEU A 45 -17.97 13.41 -21.30
N ALA A 46 -17.34 12.75 -20.34
CA ALA A 46 -16.63 13.44 -19.27
C ALA A 46 -15.53 14.36 -19.81
N GLY A 47 -14.71 13.86 -20.75
CA GLY A 47 -13.65 14.65 -21.40
C GLY A 47 -14.19 15.81 -22.23
N MET A 48 -15.27 15.63 -23.01
CA MET A 48 -15.88 16.72 -23.81
C MET A 48 -16.56 17.79 -22.95
N ALA A 49 -17.01 17.45 -21.74
CA ALA A 49 -17.80 18.36 -20.93
C ALA A 49 -17.00 19.05 -19.80
N HIS A 50 -15.81 18.53 -19.42
CA HIS A 50 -15.17 18.94 -18.14
C HIS A 50 -14.87 20.45 -18.07
N ASP A 51 -14.47 21.03 -19.15
CA ASP A 51 -13.96 22.41 -19.22
C ASP A 51 -14.82 23.33 -20.10
N ILE A 52 -16.08 23.00 -20.39
CA ILE A 52 -16.95 23.89 -21.18
C ILE A 52 -17.17 25.26 -20.51
N GLY A 53 -16.98 25.38 -19.19
CA GLY A 53 -17.01 26.67 -18.49
C GLY A 53 -15.90 27.61 -18.89
N LYS A 54 -14.83 27.13 -19.54
CA LYS A 54 -13.78 27.97 -20.11
C LYS A 54 -14.26 28.87 -21.27
N TYR A 55 -15.40 28.53 -21.90
CA TYR A 55 -16.03 29.38 -22.94
C TYR A 55 -16.55 30.73 -22.38
N SER A 56 -16.59 30.93 -21.08
CA SER A 56 -17.01 32.20 -20.49
C SER A 56 -16.01 33.34 -20.74
N ALA A 57 -16.55 34.53 -20.96
CA ALA A 57 -15.73 35.74 -21.13
C ALA A 57 -14.84 36.00 -19.89
N ALA A 58 -15.30 35.62 -18.69
CA ALA A 58 -14.52 35.75 -17.47
C ALA A 58 -13.28 34.85 -17.48
N PHE A 59 -13.41 33.59 -17.97
CA PHE A 59 -12.24 32.70 -18.11
C PHE A 59 -11.27 33.17 -19.16
N GLN A 60 -11.74 33.70 -20.31
CA GLN A 60 -10.86 34.25 -21.33
C GLN A 60 -10.05 35.46 -20.79
N ARG A 61 -10.66 36.30 -19.94
CA ARG A 61 -9.90 37.35 -19.22
C ARG A 61 -8.89 36.83 -18.24
N ARG A 62 -9.19 35.69 -17.57
CA ARG A 62 -8.27 35.02 -16.63
C ARG A 62 -6.97 34.60 -17.32
N LEU A 63 -7.00 34.10 -18.55
CA LEU A 63 -5.80 33.70 -19.31
C LEU A 63 -4.81 34.85 -19.48
N HIS A 64 -5.30 36.11 -19.39
CA HIS A 64 -4.51 37.33 -19.48
C HIS A 64 -4.32 38.03 -18.11
N GLY A 65 -4.35 37.25 -17.00
CA GLY A 65 -4.08 37.76 -15.65
C GLY A 65 -5.31 38.20 -14.85
N GLY A 66 -6.52 37.83 -15.28
CA GLY A 66 -7.76 38.06 -14.52
C GLY A 66 -7.95 37.15 -13.31
N PRO A 67 -8.99 37.40 -12.48
CA PRO A 67 -9.26 36.60 -11.27
C PRO A 67 -9.63 35.14 -11.58
N LYS A 68 -9.49 34.26 -10.57
CA LYS A 68 -9.91 32.85 -10.67
C LYS A 68 -11.40 32.73 -10.93
N VAL A 69 -11.80 31.85 -11.84
CA VAL A 69 -13.18 31.60 -12.27
C VAL A 69 -13.51 30.12 -12.09
N ASP A 70 -14.69 29.81 -11.59
CA ASP A 70 -15.25 28.46 -11.54
C ASP A 70 -15.71 28.07 -12.97
N HIS A 71 -15.02 27.10 -13.58
CA HIS A 71 -15.35 26.57 -14.91
C HIS A 71 -15.80 25.11 -14.89
N ALA A 72 -15.51 24.39 -13.80
CA ALA A 72 -15.89 22.98 -13.65
C ALA A 72 -17.39 22.77 -13.41
N SER A 73 -18.03 23.69 -12.67
CA SER A 73 -19.46 23.57 -12.35
C SER A 73 -20.37 23.59 -13.58
N ALA A 74 -19.96 24.24 -14.67
CA ALA A 74 -20.70 24.30 -15.93
C ALA A 74 -20.86 22.92 -16.57
N GLY A 75 -19.74 22.21 -16.76
CA GLY A 75 -19.76 20.84 -17.33
C GLY A 75 -20.48 19.84 -16.45
N ALA A 76 -20.30 19.92 -15.14
CA ALA A 76 -21.03 19.10 -14.18
C ALA A 76 -22.56 19.30 -14.29
N PHE A 77 -23.00 20.55 -14.42
CA PHE A 77 -24.42 20.88 -14.56
C PHE A 77 -25.03 20.36 -15.88
N GLU A 78 -24.31 20.50 -17.01
CA GLU A 78 -24.79 19.97 -18.30
C GLU A 78 -24.86 18.43 -18.30
N CYS A 79 -23.87 17.73 -17.70
CA CYS A 79 -23.94 16.29 -17.55
C CYS A 79 -25.08 15.83 -16.64
N LEU A 80 -25.38 16.59 -15.56
CA LEU A 80 -26.50 16.27 -14.70
C LEU A 80 -27.86 16.45 -15.42
N LYS A 81 -28.02 17.48 -16.27
CA LYS A 81 -29.21 17.65 -17.14
C LYS A 81 -29.39 16.46 -18.09
N ALA A 82 -28.29 15.92 -18.58
CA ALA A 82 -28.27 14.70 -19.40
C ALA A 82 -28.40 13.40 -18.57
N GLN A 83 -28.70 13.49 -17.28
CA GLN A 83 -28.85 12.37 -16.32
C GLN A 83 -27.58 11.50 -16.18
N GLN A 84 -26.39 12.09 -16.40
CA GLN A 84 -25.12 11.41 -16.28
C GLN A 84 -24.40 11.80 -14.96
N LEU A 85 -24.87 11.19 -13.88
CA LEU A 85 -24.45 11.52 -12.51
C LEU A 85 -22.96 11.31 -12.26
N ALA A 86 -22.41 10.16 -12.71
CA ALA A 86 -20.99 9.84 -12.51
C ALA A 86 -20.07 10.84 -13.22
N ALA A 87 -20.37 11.20 -14.48
CA ALA A 87 -19.65 12.22 -15.21
C ALA A 87 -19.77 13.59 -14.54
N ALA A 88 -20.97 13.96 -14.07
CA ALA A 88 -21.19 15.22 -13.36
C ALA A 88 -20.32 15.33 -12.09
N PHE A 89 -20.26 14.27 -11.29
CA PHE A 89 -19.39 14.23 -10.10
C PHE A 89 -17.90 14.30 -10.47
N ALA A 90 -17.46 13.48 -11.42
CA ALA A 90 -16.07 13.46 -11.87
C ALA A 90 -15.63 14.87 -12.33
N ILE A 91 -16.45 15.53 -13.16
CA ILE A 91 -16.18 16.88 -13.63
C ILE A 91 -16.17 17.89 -12.48
N SER A 92 -17.13 17.80 -11.55
CA SER A 92 -17.19 18.75 -10.44
C SER A 92 -15.96 18.71 -9.54
N GLY A 93 -15.25 17.57 -9.56
CA GLY A 93 -14.10 17.27 -8.69
C GLY A 93 -12.73 17.40 -9.35
N HIS A 94 -12.61 17.51 -10.68
CA HIS A 94 -11.35 17.28 -11.40
C HIS A 94 -10.16 18.18 -10.99
N HIS A 95 -10.41 19.38 -10.49
CA HIS A 95 -9.38 20.23 -9.92
C HIS A 95 -9.22 20.11 -8.40
N GLY A 96 -10.34 20.03 -7.66
CA GLY A 96 -10.32 20.14 -6.19
C GLY A 96 -10.60 18.84 -5.43
N GLY A 97 -10.76 17.74 -6.15
CA GLY A 97 -11.16 16.44 -5.61
C GLY A 97 -12.68 16.24 -5.58
N LEU A 98 -13.07 14.96 -5.56
CA LEU A 98 -14.47 14.55 -5.48
C LEU A 98 -15.13 15.11 -4.22
N PRO A 99 -16.18 15.95 -4.35
CA PRO A 99 -16.89 16.47 -3.19
C PRO A 99 -17.84 15.43 -2.58
N ASP A 100 -18.28 15.66 -1.35
CA ASP A 100 -19.47 14.99 -0.86
C ASP A 100 -20.70 15.43 -1.64
N GLY A 101 -21.65 14.52 -1.80
CA GLY A 101 -22.88 14.82 -2.55
C GLY A 101 -23.72 15.93 -1.93
N GLY A 102 -23.85 15.91 -0.60
CA GLY A 102 -24.73 16.81 0.12
C GLY A 102 -26.21 16.57 -0.18
N GLY A 103 -27.04 17.56 0.09
CA GLY A 103 -28.48 17.56 -0.16
C GLY A 103 -28.92 18.51 -1.27
N ARG A 104 -30.02 18.19 -1.96
CA ARG A 104 -30.61 19.07 -3.00
C ARG A 104 -30.93 20.49 -2.50
N GLY A 105 -31.11 20.66 -1.19
CA GLY A 105 -31.36 21.94 -0.54
C GLY A 105 -30.10 22.72 -0.15
N ASP A 106 -28.92 22.24 -0.43
CA ASP A 106 -27.67 22.91 -0.03
C ASP A 106 -27.57 24.30 -0.67
N ALA A 107 -27.10 25.27 0.13
CA ALA A 107 -26.89 26.63 -0.37
C ALA A 107 -25.86 26.67 -1.51
N ALA A 108 -26.04 27.56 -2.48
CA ALA A 108 -25.22 27.72 -3.66
C ALA A 108 -23.73 28.08 -3.41
N GLY A 109 -23.30 28.25 -2.18
CA GLY A 109 -21.91 28.46 -1.76
C GLY A 109 -21.28 27.26 -1.04
N THR A 110 -22.04 26.20 -0.80
CA THR A 110 -21.58 25.02 -0.10
C THR A 110 -20.59 24.23 -0.98
N GLY A 111 -19.56 23.65 -0.36
CA GLY A 111 -18.54 22.86 -1.07
C GLY A 111 -18.99 21.48 -1.55
N THR A 112 -20.27 21.12 -1.34
CA THR A 112 -20.87 19.85 -1.80
C THR A 112 -21.21 19.86 -3.28
N PHE A 113 -21.44 18.68 -3.85
CA PHE A 113 -21.88 18.55 -5.23
C PHE A 113 -23.19 19.35 -5.49
N TRP A 114 -24.22 19.15 -4.66
CA TRP A 114 -25.48 19.89 -4.82
C TRP A 114 -25.32 21.38 -4.60
N GLY A 115 -24.43 21.84 -3.71
CA GLY A 115 -24.15 23.26 -3.57
C GLY A 115 -23.56 23.88 -4.85
N ARG A 116 -22.68 23.18 -5.56
CA ARG A 116 -22.12 23.59 -6.85
C ARG A 116 -23.19 23.57 -7.96
N ILE A 117 -24.01 22.54 -8.02
CA ILE A 117 -25.12 22.43 -8.96
C ILE A 117 -26.17 23.53 -8.75
N ASN A 118 -26.52 23.82 -7.49
CA ASN A 118 -27.45 24.91 -7.17
C ASN A 118 -26.92 26.29 -7.55
N ARG A 119 -25.58 26.49 -7.48
CA ARG A 119 -24.96 27.70 -8.00
C ARG A 119 -25.16 27.85 -9.51
N ALA A 120 -24.99 26.76 -10.25
CA ALA A 120 -25.22 26.73 -11.70
C ALA A 120 -26.69 26.93 -12.06
N SER A 121 -27.61 26.22 -11.40
CA SER A 121 -29.06 26.28 -11.66
C SER A 121 -29.68 27.65 -11.36
N GLN A 122 -29.11 28.42 -10.43
CA GLN A 122 -29.57 29.77 -10.08
C GLN A 122 -29.00 30.85 -11.00
N GLY A 123 -28.32 30.49 -12.10
CA GLY A 123 -27.72 31.42 -13.04
C GLY A 123 -26.57 32.24 -12.46
N ARG A 124 -25.88 31.73 -11.42
CA ARG A 124 -24.74 32.39 -10.78
C ARG A 124 -23.39 32.03 -11.40
N LEU A 125 -23.39 31.28 -12.51
CA LEU A 125 -22.24 31.07 -13.36
C LEU A 125 -22.17 32.12 -14.45
N GLU A 126 -20.98 32.46 -14.88
CA GLU A 126 -20.76 33.25 -16.07
C GLU A 126 -21.35 32.55 -17.31
N ASP A 127 -21.78 33.32 -18.31
CA ASP A 127 -22.28 32.72 -19.56
C ASP A 127 -21.19 31.94 -20.29
N TYR A 128 -21.42 30.65 -20.44
CA TYR A 128 -20.52 29.67 -21.06
C TYR A 128 -21.13 29.02 -22.30
N HIS A 129 -22.32 29.40 -22.75
CA HIS A 129 -23.08 28.66 -23.75
C HIS A 129 -22.50 28.71 -25.17
N ALA A 130 -21.45 29.47 -25.42
CA ALA A 130 -20.80 29.59 -26.72
C ALA A 130 -20.31 28.22 -27.27
N TRP A 131 -20.03 27.23 -26.40
CA TRP A 131 -19.65 25.87 -26.81
C TRP A 131 -20.69 25.19 -27.71
N GLN A 132 -21.98 25.51 -27.57
CA GLN A 132 -23.07 24.92 -28.35
C GLN A 132 -22.98 25.26 -29.82
N SER A 133 -22.25 26.29 -30.21
CA SER A 133 -21.98 26.63 -31.61
C SER A 133 -20.87 25.81 -32.25
N GLU A 134 -20.02 25.15 -31.45
CA GLU A 134 -18.86 24.41 -31.93
C GLU A 134 -19.09 22.88 -31.94
N PHE A 135 -19.84 22.36 -30.96
CA PHE A 135 -20.11 20.92 -30.85
C PHE A 135 -21.36 20.63 -30.02
N SER A 136 -21.74 19.36 -29.98
CA SER A 136 -22.77 18.81 -29.09
C SER A 136 -22.16 17.76 -28.15
N LEU A 137 -22.66 17.65 -26.92
CA LEU A 137 -22.20 16.62 -25.98
C LEU A 137 -22.55 15.22 -26.50
N PRO A 138 -21.62 14.26 -26.40
CA PRO A 138 -21.89 12.89 -26.81
C PRO A 138 -22.91 12.23 -25.89
N HIS A 139 -23.70 11.33 -26.42
CA HIS A 139 -24.63 10.51 -25.66
C HIS A 139 -23.84 9.40 -24.94
N ALA A 140 -24.15 9.19 -23.66
CA ALA A 140 -23.57 8.11 -22.87
C ALA A 140 -24.65 7.46 -21.99
N ASN A 141 -24.45 6.17 -21.67
CA ASN A 141 -25.29 5.44 -20.73
C ASN A 141 -24.44 5.05 -19.52
N THR A 142 -25.02 5.11 -18.33
CA THR A 142 -24.38 4.57 -17.13
C THR A 142 -24.31 3.04 -17.26
N PRO A 143 -23.15 2.41 -17.05
CA PRO A 143 -23.03 0.96 -17.08
C PRO A 143 -23.99 0.28 -16.10
N ALA A 144 -24.58 -0.86 -16.50
CA ALA A 144 -25.57 -1.57 -15.68
C ALA A 144 -25.01 -1.99 -14.32
N PHE A 145 -23.72 -2.28 -14.23
CA PHE A 145 -23.06 -2.64 -12.97
C PHE A 145 -22.90 -1.47 -11.99
N ALA A 146 -23.09 -0.23 -12.41
CA ALA A 146 -23.06 0.95 -11.55
C ALA A 146 -24.45 1.32 -11.02
N GLY A 147 -25.35 0.34 -10.90
CA GLY A 147 -26.76 0.55 -10.56
C GLY A 147 -27.04 0.80 -9.09
N THR A 148 -26.25 0.23 -8.20
CA THR A 148 -26.35 0.52 -6.74
C THR A 148 -25.57 1.77 -6.37
N ARG A 149 -25.85 2.32 -5.17
CA ARG A 149 -25.11 3.50 -4.69
C ARG A 149 -23.64 3.21 -4.50
N LEU A 150 -23.29 2.09 -3.90
CA LEU A 150 -21.90 1.67 -3.67
C LEU A 150 -21.15 1.51 -5.00
N GLU A 151 -21.71 0.75 -5.94
CA GLU A 151 -21.13 0.51 -7.26
C GLU A 151 -21.04 1.81 -8.07
N GLY A 152 -22.05 2.67 -7.98
CA GLY A 152 -22.04 3.99 -8.61
C GLY A 152 -20.95 4.92 -8.10
N MET A 153 -20.67 4.88 -6.78
CA MET A 153 -19.54 5.61 -6.20
C MET A 153 -18.20 5.05 -6.68
N PHE A 154 -18.04 3.74 -6.74
CA PHE A 154 -16.81 3.11 -7.23
C PHE A 154 -16.59 3.46 -8.71
N PHE A 155 -17.62 3.33 -9.53
CA PHE A 155 -17.59 3.72 -10.93
C PHE A 155 -17.23 5.20 -11.12
N THR A 156 -17.80 6.10 -10.30
CA THR A 156 -17.48 7.52 -10.34
C THR A 156 -16.00 7.78 -10.06
N ARG A 157 -15.38 7.06 -9.09
CA ARG A 157 -13.93 7.17 -8.84
C ARG A 157 -13.10 6.68 -10.03
N MET A 158 -13.51 5.58 -10.66
CA MET A 158 -12.81 5.04 -11.84
C MET A 158 -12.91 6.01 -13.02
N LEU A 159 -14.08 6.57 -13.30
CA LEU A 159 -14.27 7.58 -14.33
C LEU A 159 -13.52 8.89 -14.00
N PHE A 160 -13.53 9.31 -12.73
CA PHE A 160 -12.75 10.44 -12.25
C PHE A 160 -11.25 10.23 -12.47
N SER A 161 -10.76 9.05 -12.21
CA SER A 161 -9.37 8.66 -12.50
C SER A 161 -9.03 8.83 -13.98
N CYS A 162 -9.90 8.33 -14.86
CA CYS A 162 -9.73 8.49 -16.31
C CYS A 162 -9.70 9.96 -16.73
N LEU A 163 -10.63 10.77 -16.20
CA LEU A 163 -10.75 12.18 -16.56
C LEU A 163 -9.53 12.97 -16.08
N VAL A 164 -9.14 12.79 -14.82
CA VAL A 164 -7.99 13.53 -14.25
C VAL A 164 -6.70 13.17 -14.99
N ASP A 165 -6.48 11.88 -15.26
CA ASP A 165 -5.27 11.48 -15.99
C ASP A 165 -5.26 11.99 -17.43
N ALA A 166 -6.41 11.98 -18.11
CA ALA A 166 -6.55 12.48 -19.46
C ALA A 166 -6.31 13.98 -19.55
N ASP A 167 -6.89 14.77 -18.64
CA ASP A 167 -6.74 16.23 -18.56
C ASP A 167 -5.27 16.62 -18.29
N TYR A 168 -4.65 16.02 -17.27
CA TYR A 168 -3.23 16.27 -16.96
C TYR A 168 -2.31 15.86 -18.11
N THR A 169 -2.64 14.78 -18.82
CA THR A 169 -1.83 14.27 -19.94
C THR A 169 -1.94 15.17 -21.16
N ASP A 170 -3.14 15.61 -21.53
CA ASP A 170 -3.36 16.52 -22.66
C ASP A 170 -2.73 17.90 -22.38
N THR A 171 -2.98 18.45 -21.19
CA THR A 171 -2.39 19.73 -20.77
C THR A 171 -0.87 19.65 -20.73
N GLY A 172 -0.29 18.59 -20.15
CA GLY A 172 1.17 18.42 -20.10
C GLY A 172 1.78 18.28 -21.49
N ALA A 173 1.17 17.50 -22.38
CA ALA A 173 1.64 17.35 -23.76
C ALA A 173 1.68 18.69 -24.51
N PHE A 174 0.68 19.54 -24.29
CA PHE A 174 0.66 20.91 -24.85
C PHE A 174 1.72 21.80 -24.22
N MET A 175 1.83 21.84 -22.87
CA MET A 175 2.77 22.71 -22.15
C MET A 175 4.22 22.36 -22.48
N ASP A 176 4.56 21.07 -22.47
CA ASP A 176 5.92 20.57 -22.73
C ASP A 176 6.26 20.52 -24.22
N ASN A 177 5.33 20.87 -25.11
CA ASN A 177 5.45 20.72 -26.56
C ASN A 177 5.92 19.33 -26.98
N SER A 178 5.44 18.32 -26.31
CA SER A 178 5.82 16.91 -26.49
C SER A 178 4.58 16.04 -26.59
N PRO A 179 4.42 15.24 -27.64
CA PRO A 179 3.26 14.33 -27.71
C PRO A 179 3.31 13.34 -26.55
N TYR A 180 2.12 12.97 -26.09
CA TYR A 180 2.01 11.87 -25.13
C TYR A 180 2.56 10.59 -25.76
N LEU A 181 3.63 10.09 -25.16
CA LEU A 181 4.16 8.77 -25.45
C LEU A 181 3.91 7.90 -24.21
N PRO A 182 3.18 6.77 -24.33
CA PRO A 182 3.12 5.77 -23.25
C PRO A 182 4.55 5.42 -22.83
N ALA A 183 4.75 5.12 -21.55
CA ALA A 183 6.04 4.65 -21.10
C ALA A 183 6.48 3.46 -21.97
N SER A 184 7.71 3.51 -22.49
CA SER A 184 8.26 2.39 -23.26
C SER A 184 8.49 1.22 -22.32
N SER A 185 7.54 0.31 -22.28
CA SER A 185 7.58 -0.87 -21.43
C SER A 185 7.53 -2.14 -22.28
N SER A 186 8.15 -3.18 -21.76
CA SER A 186 8.11 -4.51 -22.38
C SER A 186 6.70 -5.08 -22.37
N SER A 187 6.34 -5.85 -23.40
CA SER A 187 5.06 -6.58 -23.42
C SER A 187 5.05 -7.71 -22.38
N MET A 188 3.86 -8.17 -21.96
CA MET A 188 3.73 -9.33 -21.07
C MET A 188 4.36 -10.59 -21.66
N GLU A 189 4.40 -10.73 -22.98
CA GLU A 189 5.10 -11.83 -23.67
C GLU A 189 6.62 -11.75 -23.49
N GLU A 190 7.18 -10.55 -23.54
CA GLU A 190 8.61 -10.35 -23.32
C GLU A 190 9.00 -10.56 -21.86
N LEU A 191 8.20 -10.05 -20.92
CA LEU A 191 8.40 -10.27 -19.49
C LEU A 191 8.29 -11.76 -19.13
N TRP A 192 7.38 -12.48 -19.78
CA TRP A 192 7.27 -13.92 -19.64
C TRP A 192 8.56 -14.64 -20.05
N ARG A 193 9.16 -14.28 -21.19
CA ARG A 193 10.44 -14.85 -21.63
C ARG A 193 11.59 -14.54 -20.67
N ARG A 194 11.63 -13.33 -20.10
CA ARG A 194 12.62 -12.97 -19.08
C ARG A 194 12.45 -13.83 -17.81
N LEU A 195 11.22 -14.05 -17.37
CA LEU A 195 10.93 -14.93 -16.23
C LEU A 195 11.35 -16.38 -16.54
N GLU A 196 10.98 -16.94 -17.69
CA GLU A 196 11.39 -18.29 -18.11
C GLU A 196 12.92 -18.44 -18.09
N THR A 197 13.62 -17.43 -18.57
CA THR A 197 15.10 -17.42 -18.54
C THR A 197 15.62 -17.41 -17.10
N TYR A 198 15.06 -16.60 -16.22
CA TYR A 198 15.46 -16.52 -14.81
C TYR A 198 15.26 -17.84 -14.08
N VAL A 199 14.11 -18.50 -14.25
CA VAL A 199 13.79 -19.75 -13.56
C VAL A 199 14.41 -20.98 -14.20
N SER A 200 14.89 -20.89 -15.45
CA SER A 200 15.47 -22.02 -16.18
C SER A 200 16.63 -22.69 -15.43
N GLY A 201 17.45 -21.90 -14.71
CA GLY A 201 18.54 -22.39 -13.89
C GLY A 201 18.13 -23.22 -12.66
N TRP A 202 16.84 -23.26 -12.35
CA TRP A 202 16.30 -24.07 -11.24
C TRP A 202 15.98 -25.50 -11.67
N PHE A 203 16.02 -25.78 -12.96
CA PHE A 203 15.71 -27.09 -13.54
C PHE A 203 16.97 -27.76 -14.15
N PRO A 204 17.18 -29.06 -13.92
CA PRO A 204 16.40 -29.92 -13.01
C PRO A 204 16.67 -29.57 -11.53
N PRO A 205 15.65 -29.63 -10.66
CA PRO A 205 15.80 -29.26 -9.27
C PRO A 205 16.73 -30.22 -8.49
N LYS A 206 17.54 -29.65 -7.59
CA LYS A 206 18.44 -30.41 -6.72
C LYS A 206 17.92 -30.45 -5.30
N GLY A 207 17.67 -31.64 -4.76
CA GLY A 207 17.15 -31.86 -3.40
C GLY A 207 15.62 -31.76 -3.27
N ALA A 208 15.07 -32.37 -2.25
CA ALA A 208 13.62 -32.54 -2.06
C ALA A 208 12.87 -31.19 -1.98
N LEU A 209 13.40 -30.23 -1.24
CA LEU A 209 12.76 -28.91 -1.08
C LEU A 209 12.69 -28.15 -2.42
N ASN A 210 13.73 -28.18 -3.23
CA ASN A 210 13.73 -27.51 -4.53
C ASN A 210 12.83 -28.23 -5.56
N MET A 211 12.70 -29.55 -5.47
CA MET A 211 11.71 -30.30 -6.26
C MET A 211 10.28 -29.82 -5.96
N GLN A 212 9.95 -29.63 -4.69
CA GLN A 212 8.65 -29.12 -4.30
C GLN A 212 8.42 -27.68 -4.75
N ARG A 213 9.43 -26.81 -4.61
CA ARG A 213 9.36 -25.41 -5.09
C ARG A 213 9.14 -25.33 -6.61
N CYS A 214 9.85 -26.17 -7.37
CA CYS A 214 9.66 -26.22 -8.82
C CYS A 214 8.28 -26.75 -9.20
N ALA A 215 7.75 -27.76 -8.49
CA ALA A 215 6.40 -28.27 -8.72
C ALA A 215 5.32 -27.19 -8.45
N ILE A 216 5.48 -26.41 -7.36
CA ILE A 216 4.59 -25.27 -7.07
C ILE A 216 4.66 -24.21 -8.19
N LEU A 217 5.87 -23.89 -8.64
CA LEU A 217 6.11 -22.93 -9.73
C LEU A 217 5.42 -23.37 -11.03
N GLU A 218 5.63 -24.63 -11.47
CA GLU A 218 5.01 -25.19 -12.67
C GLU A 218 3.48 -25.20 -12.58
N GLN A 219 2.94 -25.54 -11.42
CA GLN A 219 1.49 -25.50 -11.18
C GLN A 219 0.94 -24.08 -11.27
N CYS A 220 1.62 -23.09 -10.69
CA CYS A 220 1.26 -21.69 -10.79
C CYS A 220 1.27 -21.18 -12.24
N MET A 221 2.31 -21.52 -13.01
CA MET A 221 2.40 -21.18 -14.43
C MET A 221 1.24 -21.78 -15.23
N SER A 222 0.95 -23.07 -15.01
CA SER A 222 -0.12 -23.79 -15.70
C SER A 222 -1.49 -23.21 -15.35
N ALA A 223 -1.76 -22.97 -14.07
CA ALA A 223 -3.02 -22.40 -13.58
C ALA A 223 -3.25 -20.99 -14.15
N GLY A 224 -2.21 -20.14 -14.19
CA GLY A 224 -2.29 -18.79 -14.76
C GLY A 224 -2.66 -18.80 -16.25
N ALA A 225 -2.08 -19.72 -17.02
CA ALA A 225 -2.41 -19.87 -18.43
C ALA A 225 -3.85 -20.40 -18.65
N GLN A 226 -4.34 -21.24 -17.74
CA GLN A 226 -5.62 -21.92 -17.87
C GLN A 226 -6.82 -21.06 -17.42
N TYR A 227 -6.71 -20.41 -16.25
CA TYR A 227 -7.83 -19.71 -15.64
C TYR A 227 -8.09 -18.32 -16.26
N GLY A 228 -9.37 -17.93 -16.34
CA GLY A 228 -9.78 -16.56 -16.62
C GLY A 228 -9.63 -15.64 -15.40
N PRO A 229 -9.94 -14.33 -15.56
CA PRO A 229 -10.00 -13.40 -14.44
C PRO A 229 -10.90 -13.92 -13.30
N GLY A 230 -10.55 -13.66 -12.05
CA GLY A 230 -11.30 -14.13 -10.90
C GLY A 230 -10.60 -13.94 -9.56
N LEU A 231 -11.15 -14.59 -8.55
CA LEU A 231 -10.58 -14.62 -7.19
C LEU A 231 -9.79 -15.91 -6.97
N PHE A 232 -8.57 -15.76 -6.49
CA PHE A 232 -7.65 -16.87 -6.27
C PHE A 232 -7.00 -16.82 -4.89
N THR A 233 -6.68 -17.99 -4.37
CA THR A 233 -5.79 -18.16 -3.22
C THR A 233 -4.53 -18.89 -3.66
N LEU A 234 -3.41 -18.53 -3.06
CA LEU A 234 -2.15 -19.27 -3.18
C LEU A 234 -1.65 -19.57 -1.77
N THR A 235 -1.97 -20.76 -1.30
CA THR A 235 -1.65 -21.22 0.05
C THR A 235 -0.40 -22.08 0.02
N VAL A 236 0.75 -21.45 0.24
CA VAL A 236 2.06 -22.11 0.18
C VAL A 236 2.81 -21.88 1.48
N PRO A 237 3.37 -22.93 2.12
CA PRO A 237 4.13 -22.79 3.35
C PRO A 237 5.30 -21.81 3.24
N THR A 238 5.70 -21.24 4.37
CA THR A 238 6.87 -20.34 4.43
C THR A 238 8.10 -21.04 3.82
N GLY A 239 8.78 -20.33 2.89
CA GLY A 239 9.93 -20.85 2.17
C GLY A 239 9.60 -21.77 0.99
N GLY A 240 8.33 -21.92 0.62
CA GLY A 240 7.90 -22.64 -0.59
C GLY A 240 8.06 -21.85 -1.89
N GLY A 241 8.64 -20.64 -1.86
CA GLY A 241 8.88 -19.83 -3.06
C GLY A 241 7.70 -18.97 -3.51
N LYS A 242 6.80 -18.56 -2.58
CA LYS A 242 5.58 -17.79 -2.84
C LYS A 242 5.75 -16.62 -3.82
N THR A 243 6.77 -15.78 -3.61
CA THR A 243 6.96 -14.53 -4.37
C THR A 243 7.10 -14.79 -5.87
N VAL A 244 7.97 -15.71 -6.28
CA VAL A 244 8.17 -16.02 -7.71
C VAL A 244 7.02 -16.88 -8.24
N ALA A 245 6.44 -17.76 -7.43
CA ALA A 245 5.31 -18.59 -7.82
C ALA A 245 4.05 -17.75 -8.10
N SER A 246 3.70 -16.80 -7.21
CA SER A 246 2.56 -15.88 -7.42
C SER A 246 2.79 -14.96 -8.62
N LEU A 247 4.02 -14.45 -8.78
CA LEU A 247 4.40 -13.66 -9.95
C LEU A 247 4.28 -14.45 -11.24
N SER A 248 4.68 -15.72 -11.24
CA SER A 248 4.58 -16.60 -12.39
C SER A 248 3.14 -16.89 -12.80
N PHE A 249 2.25 -17.13 -11.82
CA PHE A 249 0.81 -17.21 -12.06
C PHE A 249 0.28 -15.94 -12.72
N ALA A 250 0.59 -14.79 -12.09
CA ALA A 250 0.10 -13.50 -12.57
C ALA A 250 0.55 -13.18 -13.99
N LEU A 251 1.82 -13.45 -14.29
CA LEU A 251 2.38 -13.18 -15.61
C LEU A 251 1.82 -14.14 -16.68
N ALA A 252 1.67 -15.43 -16.34
CA ALA A 252 1.03 -16.41 -17.24
C ALA A 252 -0.41 -16.01 -17.56
N GLN A 253 -1.18 -15.57 -16.55
CA GLN A 253 -2.55 -15.10 -16.73
C GLN A 253 -2.61 -13.80 -17.54
N ALA A 254 -1.76 -12.82 -17.19
CA ALA A 254 -1.69 -11.54 -17.90
C ALA A 254 -1.40 -11.74 -19.40
N LYS A 255 -0.43 -12.60 -19.72
CA LYS A 255 -0.11 -13.00 -21.11
C LYS A 255 -1.31 -13.67 -21.78
N ALA A 256 -1.90 -14.70 -21.14
CA ALA A 256 -2.98 -15.50 -21.74
C ALA A 256 -4.28 -14.69 -21.95
N ARG A 257 -4.55 -13.70 -21.09
CA ARG A 257 -5.79 -12.89 -21.08
C ARG A 257 -5.58 -11.46 -21.56
N ARG A 258 -4.37 -11.12 -22.05
CA ARG A 258 -4.03 -9.78 -22.53
C ARG A 258 -4.23 -8.69 -21.48
N MET A 259 -4.03 -9.03 -20.22
CA MET A 259 -4.04 -8.06 -19.13
C MET A 259 -2.78 -7.19 -19.21
N LYS A 260 -2.89 -5.97 -18.70
CA LYS A 260 -1.87 -4.96 -18.97
C LYS A 260 -0.81 -4.85 -17.86
N ARG A 261 -1.17 -5.23 -16.60
CA ARG A 261 -0.34 -4.93 -15.42
C ARG A 261 -0.42 -6.02 -14.37
N ILE A 262 0.62 -6.08 -13.56
CA ILE A 262 0.68 -6.86 -12.32
C ILE A 262 0.91 -5.87 -11.19
N VAL A 263 0.04 -5.86 -10.19
CA VAL A 263 0.18 -5.03 -8.99
C VAL A 263 0.44 -5.93 -7.80
N TYR A 264 1.65 -5.85 -7.26
CA TYR A 264 2.09 -6.65 -6.12
C TYR A 264 1.97 -5.82 -4.85
N VAL A 265 1.03 -6.17 -3.99
CA VAL A 265 0.66 -5.44 -2.78
C VAL A 265 1.25 -6.12 -1.56
N ILE A 266 2.08 -5.40 -0.79
CA ILE A 266 2.82 -5.92 0.37
C ILE A 266 2.37 -5.17 1.63
N PRO A 267 2.27 -5.82 2.81
CA PRO A 267 1.83 -5.15 4.03
C PRO A 267 2.86 -4.16 4.61
N TYR A 268 4.16 -4.40 4.39
CA TYR A 268 5.24 -3.67 5.07
C TYR A 268 6.23 -3.02 4.10
N THR A 269 6.62 -1.78 4.40
CA THR A 269 7.64 -1.05 3.64
C THR A 269 9.03 -1.68 3.68
N SER A 270 9.36 -2.42 4.76
CA SER A 270 10.66 -3.08 4.90
C SER A 270 10.95 -4.20 3.89
N ILE A 271 9.90 -4.74 3.26
CA ILE A 271 10.00 -5.85 2.29
C ILE A 271 9.95 -5.34 0.85
N ILE A 272 9.41 -4.15 0.65
CA ILE A 272 9.11 -3.64 -0.70
C ILE A 272 10.38 -3.47 -1.53
N GLU A 273 11.43 -2.89 -0.95
CA GLU A 273 12.73 -2.71 -1.62
C GLU A 273 13.32 -4.05 -2.09
N GLN A 274 13.28 -5.05 -1.21
CA GLN A 274 13.81 -6.39 -1.52
C GLN A 274 12.98 -7.08 -2.62
N THR A 275 11.66 -7.00 -2.56
CA THR A 275 10.77 -7.61 -3.56
C THR A 275 10.92 -6.89 -4.90
N ALA A 276 10.94 -5.56 -4.90
CA ALA A 276 11.16 -4.75 -6.10
C ALA A 276 12.53 -5.05 -6.72
N GLN A 277 13.58 -5.24 -5.91
CA GLN A 277 14.90 -5.60 -6.40
C GLN A 277 14.89 -6.95 -7.12
N VAL A 278 14.26 -7.98 -6.55
CA VAL A 278 14.10 -9.29 -7.23
C VAL A 278 13.35 -9.14 -8.56
N PHE A 279 12.31 -8.32 -8.59
CA PHE A 279 11.56 -8.11 -9.84
C PHE A 279 12.35 -7.32 -10.88
N ARG A 280 13.18 -6.34 -10.46
CA ARG A 280 14.12 -5.64 -11.37
C ARG A 280 15.18 -6.58 -11.94
N GLU A 281 15.68 -7.50 -11.14
CA GLU A 281 16.63 -8.53 -11.63
C GLU A 281 16.00 -9.45 -12.68
N ILE A 282 14.69 -9.70 -12.59
CA ILE A 282 13.97 -10.53 -13.58
C ILE A 282 13.59 -9.72 -14.81
N PHE A 283 13.07 -8.49 -14.62
CA PHE A 283 12.36 -7.74 -15.66
C PHE A 283 13.10 -6.50 -16.19
N GLY A 284 14.14 -6.03 -15.49
CA GLY A 284 14.79 -4.74 -15.76
C GLY A 284 14.10 -3.58 -15.03
N ASP A 285 14.90 -2.54 -14.75
CA ASP A 285 14.44 -1.37 -13.98
C ASP A 285 13.29 -0.63 -14.66
N GLU A 286 13.28 -0.58 -15.97
CA GLU A 286 12.30 0.11 -16.81
C GLU A 286 10.88 -0.48 -16.72
N ASN A 287 10.73 -1.71 -16.26
CA ASN A 287 9.47 -2.43 -16.19
C ASN A 287 8.90 -2.54 -14.76
N VAL A 288 9.62 -2.10 -13.74
CA VAL A 288 9.24 -2.27 -12.34
C VAL A 288 9.17 -0.94 -11.62
N LEU A 289 7.97 -0.57 -11.23
CA LEU A 289 7.72 0.59 -10.38
C LEU A 289 7.61 0.16 -8.92
N GLU A 290 8.46 0.73 -8.07
CA GLU A 290 8.33 0.67 -6.63
C GLU A 290 7.61 1.92 -6.13
N PHE A 291 6.46 1.75 -5.45
CA PHE A 291 5.59 2.84 -5.05
C PHE A 291 5.19 2.74 -3.58
N HIS A 292 5.81 3.55 -2.73
CA HIS A 292 5.46 3.70 -1.32
C HIS A 292 5.80 5.12 -0.83
N PHE A 293 5.39 5.45 0.40
CA PHE A 293 5.53 6.81 0.94
C PHE A 293 6.96 7.39 0.85
N GLY A 294 8.00 6.56 0.99
CA GLY A 294 9.40 6.99 0.92
C GLY A 294 9.87 7.34 -0.50
N VAL A 295 9.29 6.71 -1.55
CA VAL A 295 9.70 6.88 -2.95
C VAL A 295 8.92 7.98 -3.66
N GLN A 296 7.67 8.25 -3.25
CA GLN A 296 6.87 9.35 -3.81
C GLN A 296 7.57 10.71 -3.76
N PHE A 297 8.52 10.86 -2.84
CA PHE A 297 9.26 12.11 -2.68
C PHE A 297 10.44 12.28 -3.65
N ASP A 298 10.97 11.22 -4.26
CA ASP A 298 12.18 11.26 -5.10
C ASP A 298 11.96 11.79 -6.51
N GLN A 299 10.80 11.50 -7.06
CA GLN A 299 10.62 11.64 -8.51
C GLN A 299 10.09 13.01 -8.95
N GLN A 300 9.73 13.89 -8.02
CA GLN A 300 9.18 15.21 -8.34
C GLN A 300 10.22 16.36 -8.31
N GLU A 301 11.40 16.20 -7.73
CA GLU A 301 12.40 17.26 -7.63
C GLU A 301 13.62 17.11 -8.57
N ASP A 302 14.01 15.87 -8.91
CA ASP A 302 15.17 15.66 -9.79
C ASP A 302 14.83 15.86 -11.28
N ASP A 303 13.55 15.95 -11.65
CA ASP A 303 13.08 15.85 -13.03
C ASP A 303 12.47 17.11 -13.64
N ALA A 304 12.44 18.22 -12.94
CA ALA A 304 11.90 19.47 -13.51
C ALA A 304 12.74 20.06 -14.65
N SER A 305 13.86 19.41 -15.05
CA SER A 305 14.84 20.03 -15.94
C SER A 305 15.29 19.21 -17.16
N SER A 306 14.80 17.97 -17.37
CA SER A 306 15.16 17.26 -18.61
C SER A 306 13.96 16.56 -19.29
N PRO A 307 13.82 16.70 -20.63
CA PRO A 307 12.77 16.06 -21.41
C PRO A 307 12.82 14.51 -21.38
N GLU A 308 13.94 13.91 -20.98
CA GLU A 308 14.15 12.48 -20.96
C GLU A 308 13.52 11.79 -19.72
N THR A 309 13.30 12.53 -18.63
CA THR A 309 12.80 12.01 -17.35
C THR A 309 11.29 12.22 -17.15
N ALA A 310 10.67 13.13 -17.88
CA ALA A 310 9.23 13.41 -17.81
C ALA A 310 8.31 12.17 -18.00
N PRO A 311 8.61 11.18 -18.87
CA PRO A 311 7.80 9.96 -18.99
C PRO A 311 7.84 9.09 -17.73
N LEU A 312 8.98 9.00 -17.04
CA LEU A 312 9.13 8.20 -15.82
C LEU A 312 8.34 8.82 -14.65
N THR A 313 8.39 10.14 -14.49
CA THR A 313 7.64 10.85 -13.43
C THR A 313 6.12 10.68 -13.59
N ARG A 314 5.61 10.73 -14.82
CA ARG A 314 4.21 10.43 -15.12
C ARG A 314 3.83 9.00 -14.78
N SER A 315 4.63 8.01 -15.17
CA SER A 315 4.37 6.60 -14.94
C SER A 315 4.22 6.27 -13.46
N VAL A 316 4.92 6.99 -12.59
CA VAL A 316 4.82 6.86 -11.13
C VAL A 316 3.47 7.31 -10.61
N GLU A 317 2.97 8.45 -11.09
CA GLU A 317 1.69 8.98 -10.64
C GLU A 317 0.50 8.18 -11.16
N THR A 318 0.62 7.59 -12.35
CA THR A 318 -0.45 6.90 -13.05
C THR A 318 -0.40 5.38 -12.91
N TRP A 319 0.70 4.80 -12.47
CA TRP A 319 0.96 3.35 -12.48
C TRP A 319 0.91 2.75 -13.90
N ASP A 320 1.32 3.50 -14.90
CA ASP A 320 1.37 3.03 -16.28
C ASP A 320 2.67 2.30 -16.60
N VAL A 321 2.97 1.25 -15.82
CA VAL A 321 4.10 0.32 -16.00
C VAL A 321 3.61 -1.12 -15.83
N PRO A 322 4.31 -2.13 -16.41
CA PRO A 322 3.85 -3.51 -16.38
C PRO A 322 3.81 -4.13 -14.98
N VAL A 323 4.75 -3.82 -14.10
CA VAL A 323 4.86 -4.39 -12.76
C VAL A 323 4.97 -3.29 -11.72
N ILE A 324 4.02 -3.23 -10.81
CA ILE A 324 3.98 -2.29 -9.71
C ILE A 324 4.14 -3.05 -8.39
N VAL A 325 5.08 -2.62 -7.55
CA VAL A 325 5.23 -3.10 -6.17
C VAL A 325 4.84 -1.98 -5.23
N THR A 326 3.82 -2.20 -4.42
CA THR A 326 3.26 -1.16 -3.56
C THR A 326 2.86 -1.70 -2.18
N THR A 327 2.52 -0.80 -1.25
CA THR A 327 1.99 -1.19 0.06
C THR A 327 0.46 -1.30 0.06
N ALA A 328 -0.08 -2.12 0.97
CA ALA A 328 -1.53 -2.20 1.20
C ALA A 328 -2.12 -0.81 1.53
N VAL A 329 -1.40 0.00 2.29
CA VAL A 329 -1.79 1.38 2.63
C VAL A 329 -1.99 2.22 1.36
N GLN A 330 -0.99 2.27 0.48
CA GLN A 330 -1.06 3.07 -0.75
C GLN A 330 -2.15 2.56 -1.70
N PHE A 331 -2.29 1.23 -1.80
CA PHE A 331 -3.31 0.61 -2.65
C PHE A 331 -4.72 0.98 -2.20
N PHE A 332 -5.09 0.68 -0.96
CA PHE A 332 -6.45 0.88 -0.49
C PHE A 332 -6.79 2.35 -0.21
N GLU A 333 -5.87 3.13 0.35
CA GLU A 333 -6.11 4.57 0.53
C GLU A 333 -6.32 5.30 -0.79
N SER A 334 -5.66 4.87 -1.89
CA SER A 334 -5.94 5.42 -3.21
C SER A 334 -7.36 5.10 -3.68
N LEU A 335 -7.85 3.87 -3.45
CA LEU A 335 -9.21 3.44 -3.82
C LEU A 335 -10.31 4.21 -3.11
N TYR A 336 -10.06 4.67 -1.88
CA TYR A 336 -11.03 5.43 -1.09
C TYR A 336 -10.75 6.94 -1.07
N ALA A 337 -9.70 7.41 -1.75
CA ALA A 337 -9.36 8.82 -1.85
C ALA A 337 -10.41 9.64 -2.62
N CYS A 338 -10.32 10.96 -2.44
CA CYS A 338 -11.09 11.94 -3.20
C CYS A 338 -10.19 12.93 -3.98
N GLN A 339 -8.88 13.03 -3.64
CA GLN A 339 -7.97 13.98 -4.29
C GLN A 339 -7.51 13.47 -5.66
N PRO A 340 -7.36 14.39 -6.66
CA PRO A 340 -6.91 14.05 -8.02
C PRO A 340 -5.62 13.24 -8.05
N SER A 341 -4.58 13.70 -7.35
CA SER A 341 -3.25 13.04 -7.31
C SER A 341 -3.27 11.60 -6.78
N LYS A 342 -4.14 11.30 -5.80
CA LYS A 342 -4.30 9.96 -5.27
C LYS A 342 -5.15 9.07 -6.18
N CYS A 343 -6.17 9.63 -6.84
CA CYS A 343 -7.12 8.89 -7.68
C CYS A 343 -6.59 8.63 -9.10
N ARG A 344 -5.65 9.43 -9.63
CA ARG A 344 -5.20 9.43 -11.01
C ARG A 344 -4.79 8.05 -11.56
N LYS A 345 -4.33 7.14 -10.69
CA LYS A 345 -3.85 5.81 -11.04
C LYS A 345 -4.93 4.70 -11.07
N LEU A 346 -6.14 4.97 -10.55
CA LEU A 346 -7.12 3.90 -10.25
C LEU A 346 -7.61 3.17 -11.51
N HIS A 347 -7.82 3.87 -12.62
CA HIS A 347 -8.26 3.25 -13.87
C HIS A 347 -7.27 2.19 -14.38
N ASN A 348 -5.99 2.30 -14.01
CA ASN A 348 -4.95 1.34 -14.35
C ASN A 348 -4.99 0.04 -13.53
N LEU A 349 -5.89 -0.06 -12.54
CA LEU A 349 -6.19 -1.32 -11.86
C LEU A 349 -7.15 -2.20 -12.67
N ALA A 350 -7.88 -1.65 -13.63
CA ALA A 350 -8.68 -2.44 -14.56
C ALA A 350 -7.78 -3.32 -15.42
N GLN A 351 -8.26 -4.53 -15.74
CA GLN A 351 -7.54 -5.53 -16.53
C GLN A 351 -6.11 -5.80 -16.03
N SER A 352 -5.95 -5.90 -14.69
CA SER A 352 -4.68 -6.19 -14.03
C SER A 352 -4.77 -7.43 -13.14
N VAL A 353 -3.61 -8.04 -12.83
CA VAL A 353 -3.51 -9.09 -11.81
C VAL A 353 -3.00 -8.47 -10.53
N LEU A 354 -3.82 -8.52 -9.48
CA LEU A 354 -3.54 -7.97 -8.16
C LEU A 354 -3.07 -9.11 -7.25
N ILE A 355 -1.85 -9.04 -6.73
CA ILE A 355 -1.33 -10.02 -5.78
C ILE A 355 -1.26 -9.35 -4.42
N PHE A 356 -1.97 -9.90 -3.43
CA PHE A 356 -1.92 -9.47 -2.04
C PHE A 356 -1.04 -10.44 -1.27
N ASP A 357 0.23 -10.08 -1.09
CA ASP A 357 1.17 -10.91 -0.32
C ASP A 357 0.91 -10.72 1.17
N GLU A 358 1.05 -11.81 1.93
CA GLU A 358 0.69 -11.90 3.35
C GLU A 358 -0.74 -11.38 3.60
N ALA A 359 -1.72 -11.91 2.86
CA ALA A 359 -3.13 -11.45 2.86
C ALA A 359 -3.79 -11.47 4.24
N GLN A 360 -3.27 -12.28 5.21
CA GLN A 360 -3.73 -12.26 6.59
C GLN A 360 -3.43 -10.95 7.33
N MET A 361 -2.57 -10.10 6.76
CA MET A 361 -2.22 -8.79 7.32
C MET A 361 -3.16 -7.67 6.88
N LEU A 362 -4.22 -7.98 6.12
CA LEU A 362 -5.25 -6.97 5.82
C LEU A 362 -5.82 -6.40 7.13
N PRO A 363 -5.92 -5.07 7.24
CA PRO A 363 -6.25 -4.41 8.50
C PRO A 363 -7.70 -4.72 8.91
N LEU A 364 -7.88 -5.36 10.05
CA LEU A 364 -9.19 -5.79 10.54
C LEU A 364 -10.22 -4.64 10.63
N PRO A 365 -9.90 -3.41 11.12
CA PRO A 365 -10.85 -2.32 11.17
C PRO A 365 -11.41 -1.86 9.81
N TYR A 366 -10.76 -2.24 8.72
CA TYR A 366 -11.12 -1.92 7.34
C TYR A 366 -11.28 -3.16 6.46
N LEU A 367 -11.37 -4.36 7.06
CA LEU A 367 -11.34 -5.61 6.31
C LEU A 367 -12.48 -5.70 5.30
N ARG A 368 -13.71 -5.42 5.72
CA ARG A 368 -14.87 -5.45 4.81
C ARG A 368 -14.78 -4.46 3.67
N PRO A 369 -14.46 -3.16 3.89
CA PRO A 369 -14.19 -2.23 2.81
C PRO A 369 -13.08 -2.70 1.85
N CYS A 370 -11.97 -3.23 2.37
CA CYS A 370 -10.88 -3.76 1.53
C CYS A 370 -11.33 -4.93 0.65
N VAL A 371 -12.02 -5.91 1.24
CA VAL A 371 -12.55 -7.08 0.51
C VAL A 371 -13.60 -6.65 -0.51
N TRP A 372 -14.51 -5.73 -0.14
CA TRP A 372 -15.49 -5.17 -1.06
C TRP A 372 -14.83 -4.51 -2.28
N ALA A 373 -13.81 -3.68 -2.08
CA ALA A 373 -13.11 -3.01 -3.18
C ALA A 373 -12.41 -4.02 -4.11
N ILE A 374 -11.79 -5.06 -3.56
CA ILE A 374 -11.20 -6.16 -4.36
C ILE A 374 -12.30 -6.86 -5.17
N ALA A 375 -13.43 -7.19 -4.53
CA ALA A 375 -14.57 -7.82 -5.19
C ALA A 375 -15.09 -6.97 -6.36
N GLN A 376 -15.20 -5.64 -6.20
CA GLN A 376 -15.61 -4.73 -7.28
C GLN A 376 -14.63 -4.78 -8.46
N LEU A 377 -13.33 -4.72 -8.22
CA LEU A 377 -12.32 -4.78 -9.28
C LEU A 377 -12.40 -6.08 -10.08
N VAL A 378 -12.64 -7.20 -9.40
CA VAL A 378 -12.76 -8.51 -10.06
C VAL A 378 -14.09 -8.66 -10.81
N ARG A 379 -15.22 -8.19 -10.22
CA ARG A 379 -16.56 -8.33 -10.83
C ARG A 379 -16.74 -7.49 -12.09
N HIS A 380 -16.26 -6.26 -12.05
CA HIS A 380 -16.69 -5.24 -13.02
C HIS A 380 -15.55 -4.60 -13.82
N TYR A 381 -14.30 -4.80 -13.40
CA TYR A 381 -13.15 -4.14 -14.04
C TYR A 381 -12.14 -5.12 -14.65
N GLY A 382 -12.55 -6.39 -14.80
CA GLY A 382 -11.73 -7.41 -15.46
C GLY A 382 -10.40 -7.72 -14.76
N ALA A 383 -10.27 -7.37 -13.49
CA ALA A 383 -9.08 -7.69 -12.71
C ALA A 383 -9.13 -9.12 -12.18
N SER A 384 -7.97 -9.67 -11.85
CA SER A 384 -7.83 -10.87 -11.01
C SER A 384 -7.23 -10.49 -9.68
N ALA A 385 -7.63 -11.16 -8.60
CA ALA A 385 -7.01 -11.00 -7.29
C ALA A 385 -6.49 -12.33 -6.75
N VAL A 386 -5.25 -12.34 -6.28
CA VAL A 386 -4.57 -13.49 -5.68
C VAL A 386 -4.24 -13.16 -4.23
N LEU A 387 -4.87 -13.90 -3.30
CA LEU A 387 -4.55 -13.83 -1.88
C LEU A 387 -3.42 -14.81 -1.59
N CYS A 388 -2.20 -14.28 -1.46
CA CYS A 388 -0.98 -15.07 -1.31
C CYS A 388 -0.55 -15.10 0.16
N THR A 389 -0.47 -16.29 0.75
CA THR A 389 -0.10 -16.44 2.17
C THR A 389 0.30 -17.86 2.52
N ALA A 390 1.06 -18.03 3.62
CA ALA A 390 1.25 -19.32 4.26
C ALA A 390 0.09 -19.66 5.23
N THR A 391 -0.62 -18.62 5.68
CA THR A 391 -1.66 -18.71 6.72
C THR A 391 -2.93 -18.08 6.16
N GLN A 392 -3.71 -18.88 5.37
CA GLN A 392 -4.90 -18.38 4.68
C GLN A 392 -5.93 -17.84 5.68
N PRO A 393 -6.25 -16.55 5.67
CA PRO A 393 -7.33 -16.00 6.47
C PRO A 393 -8.67 -16.52 5.95
N ALA A 394 -9.64 -16.74 6.86
CA ALA A 394 -10.97 -17.22 6.51
C ALA A 394 -11.83 -16.09 5.88
N LEU A 395 -11.44 -15.58 4.70
CA LEU A 395 -12.11 -14.47 4.03
C LEU A 395 -13.24 -14.91 3.07
N ASP A 396 -13.36 -16.20 2.79
CA ASP A 396 -14.34 -16.76 1.86
C ASP A 396 -15.76 -16.27 2.13
N PRO A 397 -16.28 -16.25 3.39
CA PRO A 397 -17.64 -15.77 3.66
C PRO A 397 -17.82 -14.29 3.28
N ILE A 398 -16.80 -13.44 3.50
CA ILE A 398 -16.88 -12.01 3.18
C ILE A 398 -16.85 -11.80 1.66
N PHE A 399 -16.01 -12.53 0.93
CA PHE A 399 -16.02 -12.47 -0.54
C PHE A 399 -17.33 -12.99 -1.12
N GLN A 400 -17.90 -14.07 -0.58
CA GLN A 400 -19.20 -14.60 -1.03
C GLN A 400 -20.34 -13.62 -0.80
N GLU A 401 -20.28 -12.79 0.22
CA GLU A 401 -21.26 -11.71 0.44
C GLU A 401 -21.19 -10.66 -0.68
N PHE A 402 -19.99 -10.26 -1.09
CA PHE A 402 -19.79 -9.17 -2.06
C PHE A 402 -19.69 -9.61 -3.51
N ALA A 403 -19.35 -10.87 -3.76
CA ALA A 403 -19.19 -11.44 -5.10
C ALA A 403 -19.64 -12.92 -5.13
N PRO A 404 -20.94 -13.22 -4.84
CA PRO A 404 -21.43 -14.59 -4.69
C PRO A 404 -21.30 -15.42 -5.98
N GLU A 405 -21.26 -14.79 -7.13
CA GLU A 405 -21.14 -15.42 -8.45
C GLU A 405 -19.69 -15.81 -8.79
N ILE A 406 -18.68 -15.31 -8.04
CA ILE A 406 -17.28 -15.55 -8.33
C ILE A 406 -16.70 -16.57 -7.34
N PRO A 407 -16.39 -17.80 -7.78
CA PRO A 407 -15.77 -18.79 -6.90
C PRO A 407 -14.33 -18.41 -6.60
N ILE A 408 -13.92 -18.60 -5.34
CA ILE A 408 -12.52 -18.51 -4.94
C ILE A 408 -11.83 -19.82 -5.29
N ARG A 409 -10.70 -19.76 -5.99
CA ARG A 409 -9.97 -20.94 -6.47
C ARG A 409 -8.57 -20.98 -5.87
N GLU A 410 -8.23 -22.12 -5.26
CA GLU A 410 -6.83 -22.37 -4.86
C GLU A 410 -6.00 -22.68 -6.10
N ILE A 411 -4.92 -21.91 -6.29
CA ILE A 411 -4.01 -22.04 -7.46
C ILE A 411 -3.19 -23.32 -7.36
N CYS A 412 -2.74 -23.65 -6.15
CA CYS A 412 -1.88 -24.79 -5.88
C CYS A 412 -2.47 -25.68 -4.78
N PRO A 413 -3.54 -26.48 -5.09
CA PRO A 413 -4.11 -27.38 -4.09
C PRO A 413 -3.08 -28.45 -3.72
N MET A 414 -2.60 -28.43 -2.47
CA MET A 414 -1.66 -29.40 -1.95
C MET A 414 -2.36 -30.46 -1.14
N ALA A 415 -1.94 -31.73 -1.29
CA ALA A 415 -2.29 -32.78 -0.34
C ALA A 415 -1.64 -32.52 1.04
N GLU A 416 -2.23 -33.04 2.13
CA GLU A 416 -1.73 -32.82 3.49
C GLU A 416 -0.29 -33.33 3.65
N ALA A 417 0.02 -34.52 3.12
CA ALA A 417 1.38 -35.06 3.12
C ALA A 417 2.41 -34.15 2.45
N HIS A 418 1.98 -33.40 1.41
CA HIS A 418 2.84 -32.43 0.74
C HIS A 418 3.03 -31.18 1.59
N TRP A 419 2.01 -30.73 2.30
CA TRP A 419 2.11 -29.64 3.27
C TRP A 419 3.06 -30.01 4.43
N GLU A 420 2.90 -31.20 5.00
CA GLU A 420 3.77 -31.72 6.06
C GLU A 420 5.25 -31.80 5.65
N SER A 421 5.53 -32.07 4.38
CA SER A 421 6.92 -32.13 3.88
C SER A 421 7.66 -30.79 3.92
N PHE A 422 6.95 -29.67 4.09
CA PHE A 422 7.53 -28.34 4.37
C PHE A 422 7.74 -28.07 5.86
N ARG A 423 7.34 -28.99 6.74
CA ARG A 423 7.56 -28.84 8.17
C ARG A 423 9.05 -28.81 8.48
N ARG A 424 9.49 -27.74 9.15
CA ARG A 424 10.90 -27.49 9.45
C ARG A 424 11.19 -27.29 10.92
N VAL A 425 10.14 -27.20 11.72
CA VAL A 425 10.24 -26.90 13.16
C VAL A 425 9.28 -27.78 13.94
N SER A 426 9.57 -27.92 15.24
CA SER A 426 8.68 -28.47 16.23
C SER A 426 8.33 -27.38 17.26
N PHE A 427 7.10 -27.41 17.76
CA PHE A 427 6.62 -26.44 18.74
C PHE A 427 6.60 -27.05 20.14
N GLN A 428 6.98 -26.24 21.13
CA GLN A 428 6.81 -26.59 22.55
C GLN A 428 6.30 -25.38 23.34
N GLN A 429 5.53 -25.65 24.39
CA GLN A 429 5.07 -24.63 25.33
C GLN A 429 5.92 -24.66 26.59
N ALA A 430 6.39 -23.50 27.04
CA ALA A 430 7.22 -23.36 28.23
C ALA A 430 6.48 -22.76 29.46
N GLY A 431 5.18 -22.49 29.32
CA GLY A 431 4.39 -21.85 30.36
C GLY A 431 4.81 -20.37 30.57
N THR A 432 4.60 -19.88 31.78
CA THR A 432 5.00 -18.51 32.16
C THR A 432 6.47 -18.46 32.55
N LEU A 433 7.22 -17.52 32.01
CA LEU A 433 8.62 -17.28 32.30
C LEU A 433 8.81 -15.84 32.79
N SER A 434 9.62 -15.68 33.87
CA SER A 434 10.15 -14.37 34.21
C SER A 434 11.18 -13.94 33.16
N TRP A 435 11.41 -12.62 33.03
CA TRP A 435 12.45 -12.13 32.10
C TRP A 435 13.83 -12.65 32.46
N MET A 436 14.10 -12.90 33.74
CA MET A 436 15.34 -13.49 34.23
C MET A 436 15.48 -14.96 33.80
N ASP A 437 14.44 -15.78 33.97
CA ASP A 437 14.47 -17.19 33.57
C ASP A 437 14.57 -17.32 32.04
N LEU A 438 13.88 -16.45 31.29
CA LEU A 438 14.00 -16.39 29.85
C LEU A 438 15.44 -16.06 29.43
N ALA A 439 16.03 -14.99 29.98
CA ALA A 439 17.40 -14.61 29.67
C ALA A 439 18.41 -15.73 30.02
N ALA A 440 18.22 -16.43 31.14
CA ALA A 440 19.06 -17.57 31.53
C ALA A 440 18.97 -18.71 30.48
N ARG A 441 17.77 -19.01 29.94
CA ARG A 441 17.58 -20.03 28.88
C ARG A 441 18.23 -19.57 27.57
N LEU A 442 18.06 -18.29 27.18
CA LEU A 442 18.69 -17.73 25.98
C LEU A 442 20.22 -17.77 26.06
N GLN A 443 20.76 -17.51 27.25
CA GLN A 443 22.20 -17.51 27.51
C GLN A 443 22.85 -18.90 27.29
N GLN A 444 22.10 -19.97 27.46
CA GLN A 444 22.55 -21.34 27.22
C GLN A 444 22.64 -21.69 25.73
N GLN A 445 22.04 -20.89 24.85
CA GLN A 445 22.05 -21.12 23.40
C GLN A 445 23.21 -20.35 22.75
N GLU A 446 23.88 -20.97 21.80
CA GLU A 446 24.88 -20.30 20.97
C GLU A 446 24.23 -19.33 19.98
N GLN A 447 23.15 -19.78 19.31
CA GLN A 447 22.41 -19.01 18.35
C GLN A 447 20.91 -19.16 18.63
N VAL A 448 20.23 -18.06 18.93
CA VAL A 448 18.79 -18.06 19.25
C VAL A 448 18.16 -16.73 18.93
N LEU A 449 16.92 -16.78 18.47
CA LEU A 449 16.05 -15.62 18.32
C LEU A 449 14.99 -15.67 19.41
N CYS A 450 14.80 -14.55 20.13
CA CYS A 450 13.69 -14.33 21.03
C CYS A 450 12.85 -13.16 20.51
N VAL A 451 11.54 -13.39 20.34
CA VAL A 451 10.59 -12.36 19.91
C VAL A 451 9.56 -12.13 21.02
N VAL A 452 9.46 -10.89 21.46
CA VAL A 452 8.55 -10.44 22.52
C VAL A 452 7.56 -9.38 22.01
N ASN A 453 6.46 -9.20 22.75
CA ASN A 453 5.34 -8.36 22.30
C ASN A 453 5.58 -6.87 22.52
N THR A 454 6.47 -6.47 23.43
CA THR A 454 6.71 -5.07 23.77
C THR A 454 8.16 -4.67 23.66
N ARG A 455 8.40 -3.39 23.32
CA ARG A 455 9.75 -2.80 23.31
C ARG A 455 10.39 -2.80 24.70
N ARG A 456 9.57 -2.69 25.75
CA ARG A 456 10.03 -2.73 27.15
C ARG A 456 10.58 -4.13 27.47
N ALA A 457 9.79 -5.19 27.23
CA ALA A 457 10.23 -6.57 27.45
C ALA A 457 11.51 -6.90 26.66
N ALA A 458 11.58 -6.47 25.37
CA ALA A 458 12.78 -6.68 24.57
C ALA A 458 14.03 -6.06 25.20
N ARG A 459 13.92 -4.85 25.73
CA ARG A 459 15.02 -4.16 26.41
C ARG A 459 15.37 -4.83 27.73
N GLU A 460 14.39 -5.20 28.56
CA GLU A 460 14.61 -5.84 29.85
C GLU A 460 15.31 -7.19 29.72
N VAL A 461 14.85 -8.05 28.82
CA VAL A 461 15.50 -9.35 28.53
C VAL A 461 16.92 -9.13 27.99
N PHE A 462 17.11 -8.18 27.06
CA PHE A 462 18.42 -7.90 26.48
C PHE A 462 19.44 -7.46 27.53
N HIS A 463 19.06 -6.61 28.50
CA HIS A 463 19.96 -6.14 29.54
C HIS A 463 20.38 -7.24 30.53
N GLN A 464 19.67 -8.36 30.60
CA GLN A 464 20.02 -9.51 31.41
C GLN A 464 20.99 -10.47 30.72
N LEU A 465 21.19 -10.33 29.40
CA LEU A 465 22.13 -11.15 28.65
C LEU A 465 23.57 -10.62 28.87
N SER A 466 24.50 -11.52 29.10
CA SER A 466 25.92 -11.21 29.34
C SER A 466 26.83 -11.74 28.23
N GLY A 467 28.03 -11.21 28.10
CA GLY A 467 29.00 -11.62 27.09
C GLY A 467 28.77 -11.01 25.72
N SER A 468 29.50 -11.49 24.72
CA SER A 468 29.46 -11.02 23.35
C SER A 468 28.41 -11.77 22.49
N GLY A 469 27.97 -11.16 21.39
CA GLY A 469 27.05 -11.79 20.45
C GLY A 469 25.59 -11.61 20.81
N ASN A 470 25.26 -10.69 21.70
CA ASN A 470 23.88 -10.34 22.05
C ASN A 470 23.44 -9.10 21.26
N PHE A 471 22.24 -9.16 20.68
CA PHE A 471 21.68 -8.10 19.86
C PHE A 471 20.25 -7.78 20.29
N HIS A 472 19.91 -6.51 20.27
CA HIS A 472 18.55 -6.01 20.44
C HIS A 472 18.05 -5.45 19.11
N LEU A 473 16.78 -5.69 18.75
CA LEU A 473 16.16 -5.11 17.57
C LEU A 473 14.76 -4.59 17.91
N SER A 474 14.55 -3.30 17.68
CA SER A 474 13.23 -2.69 17.82
C SER A 474 13.08 -1.46 16.91
N THR A 475 11.86 -0.94 16.81
CA THR A 475 11.57 0.30 16.09
C THR A 475 12.13 1.57 16.74
N LEU A 476 12.75 1.44 17.93
CA LEU A 476 13.47 2.54 18.57
C LEU A 476 14.87 2.79 18.00
N MET A 477 15.31 1.93 17.11
CA MET A 477 16.52 2.13 16.31
C MET A 477 16.17 2.73 14.96
N TYR A 478 16.93 3.71 14.49
CA TYR A 478 16.74 4.25 13.14
C TYR A 478 17.07 3.22 12.04
N PRO A 479 16.48 3.32 10.84
CA PRO A 479 16.60 2.30 9.79
C PRO A 479 18.04 1.93 9.42
N ALA A 480 18.93 2.89 9.22
CA ALA A 480 20.33 2.64 8.88
C ALA A 480 21.07 1.84 9.98
N HIS A 481 20.80 2.12 11.26
CA HIS A 481 21.35 1.36 12.38
C HIS A 481 20.84 -0.09 12.40
N ARG A 482 19.53 -0.29 12.23
CA ARG A 482 18.94 -1.65 12.16
C ARG A 482 19.55 -2.47 11.05
N ARG A 483 19.79 -1.88 9.86
CA ARG A 483 20.42 -2.56 8.73
C ARG A 483 21.80 -3.09 9.09
N ARG A 484 22.65 -2.28 9.72
CA ARG A 484 23.99 -2.71 10.17
C ARG A 484 23.94 -3.86 11.18
N ILE A 485 23.02 -3.79 12.16
CA ILE A 485 22.84 -4.87 13.13
C ILE A 485 22.39 -6.16 12.44
N LEU A 486 21.44 -6.08 11.50
CA LEU A 486 20.98 -7.24 10.76
C LEU A 486 22.09 -7.87 9.89
N ASP A 487 22.95 -7.06 9.29
CA ASP A 487 24.09 -7.57 8.51
C ASP A 487 25.10 -8.29 9.39
N GLU A 488 25.36 -7.77 10.59
CA GLU A 488 26.20 -8.43 11.57
C GLU A 488 25.59 -9.73 12.11
N ILE A 489 24.28 -9.75 12.37
CA ILE A 489 23.54 -10.97 12.75
C ILE A 489 23.67 -12.02 11.65
N ARG A 490 23.41 -11.65 10.38
CA ARG A 490 23.53 -12.56 9.24
C ARG A 490 24.95 -13.13 9.10
N ARG A 491 25.98 -12.29 9.29
CA ARG A 491 27.36 -12.70 9.26
C ARG A 491 27.64 -13.73 10.37
N ARG A 492 27.26 -13.44 11.63
CA ARG A 492 27.49 -14.35 12.75
C ARG A 492 26.78 -15.68 12.60
N LEU A 493 25.53 -15.67 12.10
CA LEU A 493 24.77 -16.90 11.83
C LEU A 493 25.48 -17.78 10.79
N ARG A 494 26.00 -17.18 9.71
CA ARG A 494 26.77 -17.91 8.70
C ARG A 494 28.10 -18.48 9.21
N ASP A 495 28.79 -17.70 10.03
CA ASP A 495 30.11 -18.04 10.55
C ASP A 495 30.04 -18.98 11.78
N GLY A 496 28.83 -19.36 12.24
CA GLY A 496 28.63 -20.22 13.42
C GLY A 496 29.02 -19.54 14.74
N LEU A 497 29.10 -18.22 14.77
CA LEU A 497 29.48 -17.45 15.97
C LEU A 497 28.29 -17.26 16.91
N PRO A 498 28.52 -17.06 18.23
CA PRO A 498 27.44 -16.76 19.17
C PRO A 498 26.59 -15.59 18.70
N CYS A 499 25.27 -15.80 18.61
CA CYS A 499 24.30 -14.82 18.11
C CYS A 499 22.96 -14.98 18.82
N ARG A 500 22.73 -14.17 19.86
CA ARG A 500 21.47 -14.14 20.64
C ARG A 500 20.76 -12.84 20.35
N VAL A 501 19.60 -12.94 19.75
CA VAL A 501 18.82 -11.78 19.31
C VAL A 501 17.55 -11.68 20.12
N VAL A 502 17.30 -10.54 20.74
CA VAL A 502 16.01 -10.20 21.36
C VAL A 502 15.36 -9.10 20.54
N SER A 503 14.19 -9.39 20.01
CA SER A 503 13.49 -8.50 19.07
C SER A 503 12.02 -8.35 19.44
N THR A 504 11.41 -7.27 18.97
CA THR A 504 9.94 -7.20 18.81
C THR A 504 9.53 -7.89 17.51
N SER A 505 8.23 -7.88 17.20
CA SER A 505 7.67 -8.41 15.92
C SER A 505 8.32 -7.84 14.64
N LEU A 506 9.18 -6.84 14.76
CA LEU A 506 9.94 -6.27 13.64
C LEU A 506 10.69 -7.31 12.79
N ILE A 507 11.15 -8.41 13.42
CA ILE A 507 11.91 -9.47 12.73
C ILE A 507 11.01 -10.51 12.04
N GLU A 508 9.71 -10.53 12.36
CA GLU A 508 8.77 -11.52 11.85
C GLU A 508 8.53 -11.37 10.36
N ALA A 509 8.52 -10.14 9.85
CA ALA A 509 8.28 -9.85 8.44
C ALA A 509 9.49 -9.21 7.76
N GLY A 510 9.82 -9.68 6.56
CA GLY A 510 10.82 -9.06 5.68
C GLY A 510 12.29 -9.23 6.07
N VAL A 511 12.58 -9.95 7.13
CA VAL A 511 13.98 -10.16 7.56
C VAL A 511 14.43 -11.57 7.19
N ASP A 512 15.50 -11.65 6.42
CA ASP A 512 16.09 -12.94 6.01
C ASP A 512 17.18 -13.36 7.00
N VAL A 513 16.78 -14.22 7.96
CA VAL A 513 17.65 -14.82 8.98
C VAL A 513 17.24 -16.27 9.22
N ASP A 514 18.18 -17.11 9.61
CA ASP A 514 17.97 -18.55 9.87
C ASP A 514 18.59 -18.97 11.19
N PHE A 515 17.76 -19.07 12.23
CA PHE A 515 18.18 -19.48 13.58
C PHE A 515 17.91 -20.96 13.83
N PRO A 516 18.75 -21.64 14.65
CA PRO A 516 18.49 -23.03 15.06
C PRO A 516 17.34 -23.15 16.07
N ALA A 517 17.10 -22.14 16.89
CA ALA A 517 16.05 -22.12 17.90
C ALA A 517 15.38 -20.74 17.97
N VAL A 518 14.07 -20.74 18.25
CA VAL A 518 13.29 -19.50 18.39
C VAL A 518 12.46 -19.58 19.69
N TYR A 519 12.45 -18.50 20.45
CA TYR A 519 11.53 -18.26 21.56
C TYR A 519 10.54 -17.19 21.12
N ARG A 520 9.23 -17.46 21.24
CA ARG A 520 8.17 -16.50 20.90
C ARG A 520 7.23 -16.32 22.08
N GLU A 521 7.15 -15.09 22.57
CA GLU A 521 6.12 -14.74 23.55
C GLU A 521 4.73 -14.97 22.95
N LEU A 522 3.81 -15.48 23.76
CA LEU A 522 2.46 -15.81 23.33
C LEU A 522 1.77 -14.61 22.65
N SER A 523 1.29 -14.85 21.45
CA SER A 523 0.70 -13.85 20.55
C SER A 523 -0.38 -14.51 19.68
N GLY A 524 -0.86 -13.85 18.64
CA GLY A 524 -1.66 -14.49 17.61
C GLY A 524 -0.90 -15.62 16.91
N LEU A 525 -1.61 -16.64 16.43
CA LEU A 525 -1.00 -17.78 15.75
C LEU A 525 -0.22 -17.34 14.49
N ASP A 526 -0.73 -16.37 13.76
CA ASP A 526 -0.07 -15.75 12.60
C ASP A 526 1.34 -15.26 12.94
N SER A 527 1.48 -14.53 14.04
CA SER A 527 2.75 -14.02 14.54
C SER A 527 3.68 -15.14 15.02
N ILE A 528 3.14 -16.17 15.72
CA ILE A 528 3.90 -17.35 16.12
C ILE A 528 4.48 -18.07 14.89
N LEU A 529 3.69 -18.25 13.84
CA LEU A 529 4.12 -18.92 12.61
C LEU A 529 5.11 -18.07 11.80
N GLN A 530 4.98 -16.74 11.82
CA GLN A 530 5.97 -15.85 11.20
C GLN A 530 7.33 -15.91 11.91
N ALA A 531 7.33 -15.93 13.25
CA ALA A 531 8.55 -16.14 14.05
C ALA A 531 9.15 -17.53 13.80
N ALA A 532 8.30 -18.59 13.73
CA ALA A 532 8.72 -19.93 13.37
C ALA A 532 9.37 -20.00 11.98
N GLY A 533 8.92 -19.17 11.05
CA GLY A 533 9.54 -19.01 9.72
C GLY A 533 10.98 -18.47 9.74
N ARG A 534 11.51 -18.06 10.89
CA ARG A 534 12.91 -17.65 11.12
C ARG A 534 13.73 -18.77 11.77
N CYS A 535 13.09 -19.90 12.12
CA CYS A 535 13.73 -21.09 12.63
C CYS A 535 13.92 -22.10 11.50
N ASN A 536 15.13 -22.61 11.32
CA ASN A 536 15.45 -23.63 10.30
C ASN A 536 14.88 -23.25 8.90
N ARG A 537 14.99 -21.99 8.56
CA ARG A 537 14.40 -21.43 7.34
C ARG A 537 14.85 -22.12 6.07
N GLU A 538 16.10 -22.53 6.03
CA GLU A 538 16.69 -23.23 4.88
C GLU A 538 16.50 -24.75 4.92
N GLY A 539 15.87 -25.30 5.97
CA GLY A 539 15.62 -26.71 6.13
C GLY A 539 16.90 -27.57 6.24
N LYS A 540 17.96 -27.01 6.81
CA LYS A 540 19.25 -27.68 6.96
C LYS A 540 19.32 -28.65 8.14
N ARG A 541 18.34 -28.55 9.06
CA ARG A 541 18.25 -29.36 10.30
C ARG A 541 16.97 -30.17 10.30
N PRO A 542 16.95 -31.31 11.03
CA PRO A 542 15.69 -32.00 11.30
C PRO A 542 14.71 -31.10 12.08
N PRO A 543 13.40 -31.22 11.85
CA PRO A 543 12.39 -30.45 12.56
C PRO A 543 12.43 -30.63 14.09
N GLU A 544 12.77 -31.82 14.55
CA GLU A 544 12.91 -32.17 15.98
C GLU A 544 14.06 -31.47 16.69
N ASP A 545 15.10 -31.05 15.94
CA ASP A 545 16.24 -30.29 16.45
C ASP A 545 16.03 -28.75 16.32
N SER A 546 14.92 -28.33 15.72
CA SER A 546 14.61 -26.94 15.40
C SER A 546 13.37 -26.49 16.17
N ILE A 547 13.58 -26.09 17.43
CA ILE A 547 12.49 -25.90 18.36
C ILE A 547 12.02 -24.44 18.39
N VAL A 548 10.72 -24.26 18.24
CA VAL A 548 10.01 -22.99 18.51
C VAL A 548 9.35 -23.08 19.87
N THR A 549 9.89 -22.37 20.85
CA THR A 549 9.37 -22.34 22.22
C THR A 549 8.39 -21.19 22.40
N ILE A 550 7.12 -21.51 22.64
CA ILE A 550 6.07 -20.55 22.96
C ILE A 550 6.03 -20.38 24.47
N PHE A 551 6.10 -19.14 24.96
CA PHE A 551 6.05 -18.84 26.39
C PHE A 551 5.14 -17.65 26.68
N GLN A 552 4.63 -17.54 27.89
CA GLN A 552 3.95 -16.36 28.39
C GLN A 552 4.94 -15.53 29.21
N GLY A 553 5.05 -14.24 28.88
CA GLY A 553 5.86 -13.30 29.69
C GLY A 553 5.22 -13.04 31.07
N GLU A 554 6.00 -12.49 31.99
CA GLU A 554 5.51 -12.13 33.35
C GLU A 554 4.57 -10.91 33.33
N ASP A 555 4.72 -10.04 32.32
CA ASP A 555 3.84 -8.89 32.13
C ASP A 555 2.52 -9.28 31.45
N PRO A 556 1.40 -8.60 31.77
CA PRO A 556 0.16 -8.79 31.03
C PRO A 556 0.32 -8.35 29.58
N PRO A 557 -0.27 -9.05 28.61
CA PRO A 557 -0.19 -8.67 27.21
C PRO A 557 -0.87 -7.32 26.96
N PRO A 558 -0.39 -6.54 26.00
CA PRO A 558 -1.09 -5.32 25.56
C PRO A 558 -2.51 -5.63 25.12
N ARG A 559 -3.49 -4.78 25.50
CA ARG A 559 -4.92 -4.96 25.19
C ARG A 559 -5.17 -5.19 23.69
N LEU A 560 -4.37 -4.56 22.84
CA LEU A 560 -4.45 -4.73 21.38
C LEU A 560 -4.32 -6.20 20.94
N PHE A 561 -3.56 -7.01 21.68
CA PHE A 561 -3.31 -8.42 21.35
C PHE A 561 -4.21 -9.40 22.09
N GLU A 562 -5.05 -8.97 23.05
CA GLU A 562 -5.85 -9.88 23.88
C GLU A 562 -6.74 -10.84 23.06
N THR A 563 -7.43 -10.32 22.04
CA THR A 563 -8.30 -11.15 21.19
C THR A 563 -7.51 -12.14 20.36
N SER A 564 -6.41 -11.73 19.73
CA SER A 564 -5.55 -12.61 18.93
C SER A 564 -4.85 -13.67 19.79
N ILE A 565 -4.44 -13.31 21.00
CA ILE A 565 -3.91 -14.26 21.99
C ILE A 565 -4.99 -15.24 22.43
N GLY A 566 -6.23 -14.75 22.68
CA GLY A 566 -7.35 -15.61 23.03
C GLY A 566 -7.65 -16.66 21.96
N ALA A 567 -7.75 -16.25 20.70
CA ALA A 567 -7.92 -17.17 19.57
C ALA A 567 -6.73 -18.12 19.43
N GLY A 568 -5.49 -17.63 19.62
CA GLY A 568 -4.28 -18.43 19.60
C GLY A 568 -4.23 -19.51 20.71
N LYS A 569 -4.65 -19.18 21.92
CA LYS A 569 -4.75 -20.15 23.04
C LYS A 569 -5.71 -21.29 22.73
N ILE A 570 -6.89 -21.00 22.14
CA ILE A 570 -7.83 -22.03 21.75
C ILE A 570 -7.18 -23.05 20.82
N VAL A 571 -6.39 -22.59 19.85
CA VAL A 571 -5.66 -23.49 18.94
C VAL A 571 -4.55 -24.26 19.65
N LEU A 572 -3.76 -23.58 20.49
CA LEU A 572 -2.67 -24.20 21.24
C LEU A 572 -3.16 -25.31 22.21
N ASP A 573 -4.38 -25.17 22.75
CA ASP A 573 -4.97 -26.13 23.68
C ASP A 573 -5.63 -27.33 22.97
N HIS A 574 -6.09 -27.16 21.71
CA HIS A 574 -6.90 -28.18 21.03
C HIS A 574 -6.20 -28.85 19.83
N CYS A 575 -5.17 -28.22 19.26
CA CYS A 575 -4.48 -28.73 18.08
C CYS A 575 -3.10 -29.30 18.45
N GLN A 576 -2.82 -30.52 18.00
CA GLN A 576 -1.49 -31.13 18.21
C GLN A 576 -0.39 -30.47 17.39
N ASP A 577 -0.72 -30.10 16.16
CA ASP A 577 0.17 -29.34 15.27
C ASP A 577 -0.45 -27.97 14.97
N VAL A 578 0.11 -26.94 15.57
CA VAL A 578 -0.32 -25.54 15.41
C VAL A 578 0.01 -24.97 14.02
N SER A 579 0.88 -25.63 13.26
CA SER A 579 1.22 -25.24 11.88
C SER A 579 0.35 -25.93 10.82
N SER A 580 -0.57 -26.81 11.22
CA SER A 580 -1.49 -27.47 10.31
C SER A 580 -2.49 -26.48 9.71
N ARG A 581 -2.98 -26.79 8.50
CA ARG A 581 -4.02 -25.96 7.85
C ARG A 581 -5.29 -25.85 8.70
N ALA A 582 -5.68 -26.94 9.36
CA ALA A 582 -6.85 -26.96 10.24
C ALA A 582 -6.67 -26.01 11.43
N ALA A 583 -5.50 -26.00 12.07
CA ALA A 583 -5.17 -25.07 13.15
C ALA A 583 -5.22 -23.61 12.71
N ILE A 584 -4.63 -23.32 11.55
CA ILE A 584 -4.61 -21.97 10.96
C ILE A 584 -6.04 -21.51 10.63
N HIS A 585 -6.83 -22.35 9.99
CA HIS A 585 -8.23 -22.03 9.68
C HIS A 585 -9.05 -21.80 10.96
N THR A 586 -8.92 -22.66 11.95
CA THR A 586 -9.59 -22.51 13.26
C THR A 586 -9.23 -21.18 13.92
N TYR A 587 -7.94 -20.80 13.88
CA TYR A 587 -7.49 -19.53 14.44
C TYR A 587 -8.18 -18.32 13.79
N PHE A 588 -8.14 -18.22 12.45
CA PHE A 588 -8.70 -17.07 11.76
C PHE A 588 -10.24 -17.03 11.85
N SER A 589 -10.92 -18.16 11.74
CA SER A 589 -12.37 -18.20 11.95
C SER A 589 -12.75 -17.76 13.36
N THR A 590 -12.06 -18.26 14.38
CA THR A 590 -12.27 -17.84 15.78
C THR A 590 -11.99 -16.36 15.99
N LEU A 591 -10.90 -15.85 15.38
CA LEU A 591 -10.52 -14.43 15.48
C LEU A 591 -11.61 -13.53 14.88
N LEU A 592 -12.11 -13.86 13.70
CA LEU A 592 -13.18 -13.11 13.02
C LEU A 592 -14.50 -13.17 13.80
N ASP A 593 -14.85 -14.33 14.34
CA ASP A 593 -16.06 -14.53 15.17
C ASP A 593 -15.99 -13.70 16.46
N LEU A 594 -14.86 -13.76 17.17
CA LEU A 594 -14.65 -13.00 18.42
C LEU A 594 -14.68 -11.48 18.20
N LYS A 595 -14.22 -11.00 17.06
CA LYS A 595 -14.22 -9.57 16.73
C LYS A 595 -15.58 -9.09 16.22
N GLY A 596 -16.35 -9.96 15.57
CA GLY A 596 -17.65 -9.63 14.97
C GLY A 596 -17.57 -8.77 13.72
N ALA A 597 -18.68 -8.63 13.02
CA ALA A 597 -18.76 -7.91 11.74
C ALA A 597 -18.52 -6.39 11.89
N GLU A 598 -18.93 -5.77 12.99
CA GLU A 598 -18.71 -4.34 13.25
C GLU A 598 -17.23 -3.98 13.34
N ALA A 599 -16.41 -4.84 13.97
CA ALA A 599 -14.97 -4.60 14.06
C ALA A 599 -14.24 -4.74 12.71
N GLN A 600 -14.86 -5.38 11.72
CA GLN A 600 -14.32 -5.55 10.36
C GLN A 600 -14.58 -4.31 9.46
N ASP A 601 -15.42 -3.40 9.89
CA ASP A 601 -15.64 -2.05 9.34
C ASP A 601 -15.89 -1.06 10.49
N ALA A 602 -14.90 -0.95 11.39
CA ALA A 602 -14.99 -0.17 12.63
C ALA A 602 -15.25 1.33 12.38
N HIS A 603 -14.94 1.83 11.21
CA HIS A 603 -15.15 3.21 10.79
C HIS A 603 -16.45 3.41 9.99
N HIS A 604 -17.26 2.34 9.85
CA HIS A 604 -18.56 2.35 9.16
C HIS A 604 -18.47 2.90 7.73
N ILE A 605 -17.43 2.50 6.98
CA ILE A 605 -17.19 3.00 5.62
C ILE A 605 -18.29 2.54 4.66
N LEU A 606 -18.61 1.24 4.63
CA LEU A 606 -19.67 0.72 3.76
C LEU A 606 -21.06 1.24 4.15
N PRO A 607 -21.47 1.22 5.43
CA PRO A 607 -22.72 1.83 5.86
C PRO A 607 -22.85 3.32 5.51
N LEU A 608 -21.75 4.08 5.63
CA LEU A 608 -21.73 5.50 5.25
C LEU A 608 -21.97 5.68 3.75
N MET A 609 -21.32 4.87 2.91
CA MET A 609 -21.50 4.90 1.47
C MET A 609 -22.90 4.46 1.02
N GLU A 610 -23.59 3.62 1.79
CA GLU A 610 -24.98 3.21 1.53
C GLU A 610 -26.00 4.24 1.98
N SER A 611 -25.82 4.84 3.15
CA SER A 611 -26.80 5.74 3.77
C SER A 611 -26.75 7.15 3.21
N GLU A 612 -25.57 7.70 2.95
CA GLU A 612 -25.39 9.06 2.48
C GLU A 612 -25.22 9.15 0.95
N PHE A 613 -25.56 10.31 0.40
CA PHE A 613 -25.48 10.53 -1.03
C PHE A 613 -24.05 10.88 -1.46
N PHE A 614 -23.33 9.87 -1.91
CA PHE A 614 -21.95 9.97 -2.46
C PHE A 614 -20.98 10.76 -1.55
N PRO A 615 -20.72 10.29 -0.31
CA PRO A 615 -19.90 10.99 0.67
C PRO A 615 -18.39 10.78 0.40
N PHE A 616 -17.88 11.22 -0.75
CA PHE A 616 -16.50 10.95 -1.19
C PHE A 616 -15.44 11.52 -0.27
N ARG A 617 -15.59 12.77 0.17
CA ARG A 617 -14.64 13.42 1.06
C ARG A 617 -14.68 12.82 2.46
N THR A 618 -15.87 12.64 3.00
CA THR A 618 -16.08 12.06 4.34
C THR A 618 -15.53 10.63 4.40
N VAL A 619 -15.72 9.82 3.34
CA VAL A 619 -15.12 8.48 3.24
C VAL A 619 -13.59 8.58 3.21
N ALA A 620 -13.01 9.48 2.40
CA ALA A 620 -11.58 9.66 2.31
C ALA A 620 -10.95 10.11 3.64
N GLU A 621 -11.68 10.93 4.43
CA GLU A 621 -11.26 11.38 5.76
C GLU A 621 -11.37 10.31 6.85
N ARG A 622 -12.23 9.29 6.66
CA ARG A 622 -12.38 8.18 7.62
C ARG A 622 -11.52 6.96 7.26
N PHE A 623 -11.16 6.81 6.00
CA PHE A 623 -10.39 5.64 5.53
C PHE A 623 -8.89 5.92 5.61
N HIS A 624 -8.31 5.62 6.77
CA HIS A 624 -6.87 5.71 7.02
C HIS A 624 -6.35 4.42 7.63
N LEU A 625 -5.62 3.62 6.85
CA LEU A 625 -5.11 2.32 7.30
C LEU A 625 -4.04 2.44 8.40
N ILE A 626 -3.36 3.57 8.49
CA ILE A 626 -2.44 3.87 9.59
C ILE A 626 -3.13 4.86 10.52
N GLU A 627 -3.70 4.34 11.60
CA GLU A 627 -4.48 5.12 12.57
C GLU A 627 -3.63 5.84 13.62
N SER A 628 -2.37 5.46 13.78
CA SER A 628 -1.55 6.00 14.85
C SER A 628 -0.75 7.21 14.39
N PRO A 629 -1.06 8.42 14.88
CA PRO A 629 -0.23 9.58 14.64
C PRO A 629 1.11 9.37 15.34
N THR A 630 2.15 9.05 14.59
CA THR A 630 3.52 9.06 15.10
C THR A 630 4.24 10.27 14.54
N THR A 631 5.09 10.88 15.36
CA THR A 631 6.01 11.92 14.93
C THR A 631 7.39 11.31 14.73
N THR A 632 8.03 11.62 13.61
CA THR A 632 9.39 11.19 13.37
C THR A 632 10.34 12.16 14.07
N VAL A 633 11.14 11.64 14.99
CA VAL A 633 12.25 12.35 15.64
C VAL A 633 13.52 12.02 14.87
N TYR A 634 14.11 13.01 14.23
CA TYR A 634 15.36 12.86 13.49
C TYR A 634 16.56 12.90 14.44
N LEU A 635 17.51 12.03 14.20
CA LEU A 635 18.71 11.89 15.04
C LEU A 635 19.93 12.49 14.32
N PRO A 636 20.60 13.51 14.90
CA PRO A 636 21.82 14.08 14.36
C PRO A 636 23.03 13.18 14.63
N LEU A 637 22.98 11.96 14.14
CA LEU A 637 24.02 10.94 14.28
C LEU A 637 24.56 10.56 12.91
N GLU A 638 25.87 10.32 12.85
CA GLU A 638 26.54 9.90 11.62
C GLU A 638 26.24 10.85 10.44
N GLU A 639 25.82 10.33 9.27
CA GLU A 639 25.41 11.15 8.13
C GLU A 639 24.18 12.04 8.47
N GLY A 640 23.30 11.58 9.37
CA GLY A 640 22.13 12.34 9.83
C GLY A 640 22.50 13.69 10.45
N ALA A 641 23.69 13.84 11.04
CA ALA A 641 24.14 15.14 11.57
C ALA A 641 24.25 16.19 10.45
N GLY A 642 24.91 15.85 9.35
CA GLY A 642 25.03 16.78 8.20
C GLY A 642 23.67 17.07 7.56
N LEU A 643 22.77 16.10 7.49
CA LEU A 643 21.42 16.28 6.92
C LEU A 643 20.54 17.19 7.81
N VAL A 644 20.66 17.09 9.15
CA VAL A 644 19.97 17.98 10.09
C VAL A 644 20.48 19.41 9.96
N GLU A 645 21.80 19.63 9.77
CA GLU A 645 22.33 20.98 9.54
C GLU A 645 21.79 21.63 8.26
N LEU A 646 21.56 20.85 7.22
CA LEU A 646 20.91 21.35 6.01
C LEU A 646 19.48 21.84 6.32
N LEU A 647 18.69 21.10 7.12
CA LEU A 647 17.37 21.57 7.55
C LEU A 647 17.47 22.87 8.39
N ARG A 648 18.41 22.92 9.34
CA ARG A 648 18.63 24.13 10.17
C ARG A 648 19.00 25.37 9.34
N SER A 649 19.67 25.14 8.20
CA SER A 649 20.01 26.22 7.25
C SER A 649 18.87 26.61 6.31
N GLY A 650 17.67 26.05 6.48
CA GLY A 650 16.50 26.35 5.65
C GLY A 650 16.54 25.67 4.26
N GLN A 651 17.37 24.67 4.09
CA GLN A 651 17.37 23.86 2.87
C GLN A 651 16.35 22.74 3.04
N TYR A 652 15.26 22.85 2.32
CA TYR A 652 14.18 21.87 2.35
C TYR A 652 14.07 21.22 0.98
N SER A 653 14.40 19.95 0.86
CA SER A 653 14.16 19.15 -0.34
C SER A 653 13.63 17.78 0.02
N ARG A 654 12.89 17.18 -0.89
CA ARG A 654 12.33 15.84 -0.67
C ARG A 654 13.43 14.79 -0.55
N THR A 655 14.48 14.91 -1.33
CA THR A 655 15.67 14.05 -1.25
C THR A 655 16.33 14.15 0.12
N LEU A 656 16.39 15.34 0.71
CA LEU A 656 16.90 15.55 2.07
C LEU A 656 16.05 14.79 3.10
N TYR A 657 14.71 14.93 3.06
CA TYR A 657 13.82 14.23 3.99
C TYR A 657 13.88 12.70 3.84
N ARG A 658 14.02 12.19 2.63
CA ARG A 658 14.21 10.75 2.40
C ARG A 658 15.50 10.23 3.04
N ARG A 659 16.62 10.91 2.82
CA ARG A 659 17.89 10.55 3.47
C ARG A 659 17.79 10.66 4.99
N LEU A 660 17.17 11.71 5.51
CA LEU A 660 16.87 11.88 6.93
C LEU A 660 15.98 10.78 7.49
N GLY A 661 15.04 10.24 6.72
CA GLY A 661 14.21 9.10 7.12
C GLY A 661 15.01 7.87 7.51
N GLN A 662 16.24 7.69 7.00
CA GLN A 662 17.16 6.63 7.42
C GLN A 662 17.72 6.86 8.85
N TYR A 663 17.62 8.08 9.38
CA TYR A 663 18.08 8.51 10.71
C TYR A 663 16.91 8.98 11.59
N GLY A 664 15.67 8.61 11.26
CA GLY A 664 14.48 8.94 12.00
C GLY A 664 13.96 7.79 12.85
N VAL A 665 13.41 8.11 14.02
CA VAL A 665 12.66 7.19 14.88
C VAL A 665 11.26 7.70 15.07
N SER A 666 10.26 6.90 14.71
CA SER A 666 8.84 7.24 14.90
C SER A 666 8.42 6.98 16.35
N VAL A 667 7.87 8.00 16.99
CA VAL A 667 7.42 7.97 18.39
C VAL A 667 5.93 8.32 18.49
N TYR A 668 5.23 7.69 19.43
CA TYR A 668 3.85 8.00 19.73
C TYR A 668 3.70 9.33 20.48
N PRO A 669 2.55 10.01 20.46
CA PRO A 669 2.34 11.30 21.09
C PRO A 669 2.72 11.34 22.57
N GLN A 670 2.41 10.27 23.33
CA GLN A 670 2.78 10.19 24.74
C GLN A 670 4.30 10.19 24.99
N HIS A 671 5.06 9.54 24.11
CA HIS A 671 6.51 9.49 24.21
C HIS A 671 7.15 10.78 23.68
N LEU A 672 6.54 11.39 22.67
CA LEU A 672 6.95 12.72 22.19
C LEU A 672 6.82 13.73 23.33
N ALA A 673 5.66 13.77 24.01
CA ALA A 673 5.44 14.65 25.14
C ALA A 673 6.42 14.42 26.31
N ALA A 674 6.80 13.16 26.58
CA ALA A 674 7.80 12.84 27.60
C ALA A 674 9.21 13.36 27.22
N LEU A 675 9.59 13.24 25.96
CA LEU A 675 10.85 13.77 25.44
C LEU A 675 10.85 15.32 25.44
N GLU A 676 9.73 15.95 25.12
CA GLU A 676 9.56 17.41 25.19
C GLU A 676 9.70 17.93 26.62
N GLN A 677 9.01 17.30 27.58
CA GLN A 677 9.11 17.65 29.00
C GLN A 677 10.54 17.53 29.55
N ALA A 678 11.30 16.57 29.04
CA ALA A 678 12.71 16.41 29.38
C ALA A 678 13.62 17.42 28.66
N GLY A 679 13.10 18.31 27.79
CA GLY A 679 13.90 19.24 26.99
C GLY A 679 14.82 18.57 25.98
N ALA A 680 14.52 17.32 25.61
CA ALA A 680 15.35 16.49 24.75
C ALA A 680 15.15 16.74 23.26
N LEU A 681 14.16 17.55 22.87
CA LEU A 681 13.80 17.81 21.47
C LEU A 681 14.07 19.26 21.07
N GLU A 682 14.28 19.44 19.78
CA GLU A 682 14.36 20.70 19.07
C GLU A 682 13.32 20.69 17.95
N HIS A 683 12.49 21.75 17.85
CA HIS A 683 11.55 21.94 16.77
C HIS A 683 12.13 22.95 15.76
N LEU A 684 12.19 22.55 14.50
CA LEU A 684 12.68 23.40 13.41
C LEU A 684 11.51 24.19 12.78
N GLU A 685 11.84 25.22 11.99
CA GLU A 685 10.85 26.13 11.38
C GLU A 685 9.89 25.41 10.43
N ASP A 686 10.33 24.34 9.78
CA ASP A 686 9.52 23.49 8.88
C ASP A 686 8.60 22.50 9.62
N GLY A 687 8.62 22.49 10.96
CA GLY A 687 7.87 21.56 11.81
C GLY A 687 8.60 20.23 12.07
N SER A 688 9.80 20.03 11.54
CA SER A 688 10.61 18.83 11.85
C SER A 688 11.04 18.80 13.31
N VAL A 689 11.09 17.61 13.87
CA VAL A 689 11.50 17.36 15.26
C VAL A 689 12.84 16.64 15.26
N VAL A 690 13.82 17.21 15.97
CA VAL A 690 15.19 16.71 16.05
C VAL A 690 15.53 16.36 17.49
N LEU A 691 16.24 15.26 17.72
CA LEU A 691 16.75 14.90 19.03
C LEU A 691 17.94 15.83 19.40
N ARG A 692 17.73 16.65 20.45
CA ARG A 692 18.77 17.53 21.00
C ARG A 692 19.75 16.77 21.90
N ASP A 693 19.20 15.95 22.81
CA ASP A 693 19.99 15.14 23.73
C ASP A 693 20.34 13.79 23.12
N ILE A 694 21.47 13.74 22.40
CA ILE A 694 21.97 12.52 21.76
C ILE A 694 22.31 11.41 22.78
N GLY A 695 22.52 11.73 24.07
CA GLY A 695 22.74 10.76 25.14
C GLY A 695 21.55 9.82 25.36
N LEU A 696 20.36 10.20 24.93
CA LEU A 696 19.17 9.34 24.94
C LEU A 696 19.17 8.25 23.87
N TYR A 697 20.13 8.25 22.95
CA TYR A 697 20.26 7.21 21.95
C TYR A 697 21.49 6.33 22.21
N THR A 698 21.27 5.02 22.32
CA THR A 698 22.35 4.04 22.50
C THR A 698 22.52 3.17 21.26
N GLN A 699 23.77 2.75 20.99
CA GLN A 699 24.07 1.81 19.90
C GLN A 699 23.60 0.38 20.19
N THR A 700 23.10 0.09 21.37
CA THR A 700 22.62 -1.24 21.77
C THR A 700 21.12 -1.36 21.72
N THR A 701 20.36 -0.36 22.19
CA THR A 701 18.90 -0.44 22.34
C THR A 701 18.11 0.66 21.62
N GLY A 702 18.80 1.64 20.99
CA GLY A 702 18.16 2.74 20.28
C GLY A 702 17.72 3.88 21.22
N LEU A 703 16.65 4.58 20.86
CA LEU A 703 16.13 5.75 21.57
C LEU A 703 15.44 5.36 22.88
N THR A 704 15.80 6.05 23.96
CA THR A 704 15.13 5.94 25.26
C THR A 704 13.89 6.83 25.26
N LEU A 705 12.71 6.25 25.52
CA LEU A 705 11.41 6.95 25.48
C LEU A 705 11.00 7.56 26.82
N GLU A 706 11.58 7.10 27.92
CA GLU A 706 11.33 7.56 29.27
C GLU A 706 12.68 8.09 29.84
N PRO A 707 13.06 9.31 29.48
CA PRO A 707 14.25 9.91 30.06
C PRO A 707 14.01 10.06 31.58
N SER A 708 14.81 9.40 32.38
CA SER A 708 14.83 9.66 33.81
C SER A 708 15.11 11.16 33.99
N GLY A 709 14.16 11.87 34.61
CA GLY A 709 14.30 13.29 34.87
C GLY A 709 15.65 13.54 35.55
N GLY A 710 16.58 14.17 34.83
CA GLY A 710 17.87 14.52 35.36
C GLY A 710 17.64 15.35 36.61
N ASN A 711 18.16 14.92 37.72
CA ASN A 711 18.37 15.81 38.86
C ASN A 711 19.17 16.99 38.32
N ALA A 712 18.53 18.12 38.13
CA ALA A 712 19.19 19.37 37.87
C ALA A 712 20.06 19.65 39.14
N LEU A 713 21.32 19.32 39.07
CA LEU A 713 22.32 19.84 39.97
C LEU A 713 22.37 21.34 39.73
N PHE A 714 21.59 22.09 40.49
CA PHE A 714 21.84 23.50 40.71
C PHE A 714 23.20 23.62 41.41
N ILE A 715 24.24 23.83 40.63
CA ILE A 715 25.49 24.38 41.19
C ILE A 715 25.22 25.87 41.34
N GLY A 716 25.01 26.31 42.60
CA GLY A 716 24.92 27.69 43.00
C GLY A 716 26.24 28.44 42.88
#